data_b1766ccfb067514a2af791f3a8184dfd
#
_entry.id   b1766ccfb067514a2af791f3a8184dfd
#
_cell.length_a   1.000
_cell.length_b   1.000
_cell.length_c   1.000
_cell.angle_alpha   90.00
_cell.angle_beta   90.00
_cell.angle_gamma   90.00
#
_symmetry.space_group_name_H-M   'P 1'
#
loop_
_entity.id
_entity.type
_entity.pdbx_description
1 polymer ?
#
loop_
_entity_poly.entity_id
_entity_poly.type
_entity_poly.pdbx_seq_one_letter_code
_entity_poly.pdbx_strand_id
1 'polypeptide(L)'
;MRVASALVVLIGLLVAGARRIGPAPALGPFLEPAHGVWSLARSAELPRKSSAAVVNLGAAVRVVYDERAVPHIFAATEADAYRGLGYVVARDRLFQLYLQTLAATGRLTEIAGARALPLDREMRGLGLPRAAERAFAAAGDTAAFMKLMTAYADGVNAYVRQMPAAELPLEFRLTGTRPPVWTAIDSYHLLNRMGYTLAYLAVENDRSAAASRVGARAAEALFPDDSPIQEPIQPNGQSVPRMDFHALAPPGAPDTSASLMLAAADVFVPSSQQARENADDPPRTMASNNWAVGPSRSASGHALLAGDPHLDLSLPSIWYEAHVVVPGRLDVYGVTIPGAPAMVIGFNRDVAWTFTNTGADVVDYYSEQVDDDANPSRYQVDGAWRSLERRIERYRGMHGEIVATDTLYFTHRGPMRRVRDRWISMRWTVLEAGRELSAFYGIAHATSAVQVERIMGESYRAPAQNMLAADRGGHIAIQSTGRFPIRAGDGKGGTVRDGRLSASDWQGALPVAQYPHAVDPAQAYLASANQQPIDPRVAAGWWGGNYDPWRAMRINALLRADSAVTPAAMQRFQTDAGSARADLFVPAFLAVSGRTVAGVNAGALANGVRLLAQWDRMYTKDNRRAVLFEEAMRELERRTWDELAVVGDTRRVATPSTAILAELLADSASQWWDDRSTPQVERRDDIIAASLAAAYTTLHARSGEPDADGWRWDRVRFANINHLLRLPALSALKLPVQGGPETLSPSSGTGTHGSSWRMVVELGSEITAWATYPGGQSGNPISTRYDDRIPLWTKGELQPLHVPRTPDGLTSAQRSSELDLIPGRP
;
A
#
# COMPACT_ATOMS: atom_id res chain seq x y z
N MET A 1 -24.04 -26.26 -52.43
CA MET A 1 -23.90 -24.93 -51.85
C MET A 1 -23.93 -24.98 -50.32
N ARG A 2 -24.93 -25.48 -49.63
CA ARG A 2 -25.01 -25.47 -48.14
C ARG A 2 -23.82 -26.13 -47.43
N VAL A 3 -23.31 -27.28 -47.92
CA VAL A 3 -22.14 -27.97 -47.32
C VAL A 3 -20.85 -27.15 -47.52
N ALA A 4 -20.65 -26.56 -48.68
CA ALA A 4 -19.48 -25.70 -48.94
C ALA A 4 -19.49 -24.44 -48.08
N SER A 5 -20.66 -23.80 -47.90
CA SER A 5 -20.79 -22.64 -47.00
C SER A 5 -20.56 -23.04 -45.55
N ALA A 6 -21.05 -24.17 -45.08
CA ALA A 6 -20.79 -24.66 -43.73
C ALA A 6 -19.30 -24.97 -43.49
N LEU A 7 -18.62 -25.53 -44.50
CA LEU A 7 -17.18 -25.80 -44.42
C LEU A 7 -16.35 -24.52 -44.38
N VAL A 8 -16.72 -23.52 -45.17
CA VAL A 8 -16.06 -22.20 -45.15
C VAL A 8 -16.25 -21.51 -43.78
N VAL A 9 -17.46 -21.56 -43.23
CA VAL A 9 -17.75 -21.02 -41.88
C VAL A 9 -16.94 -21.78 -40.83
N LEU A 10 -16.92 -23.12 -40.90
CA LEU A 10 -16.13 -23.94 -39.96
C LEU A 10 -14.62 -23.61 -40.04
N ILE A 11 -14.09 -23.53 -41.25
CA ILE A 11 -12.67 -23.14 -41.45
C ILE A 11 -12.43 -21.72 -40.93
N GLY A 12 -13.33 -20.78 -41.19
CA GLY A 12 -13.25 -19.42 -40.66
C GLY A 12 -13.25 -19.39 -39.13
N LEU A 13 -14.10 -20.15 -38.48
CA LEU A 13 -14.15 -20.29 -37.03
C LEU A 13 -12.90 -20.97 -36.47
N LEU A 14 -12.36 -21.99 -37.13
CA LEU A 14 -11.11 -22.64 -36.73
C LEU A 14 -9.91 -21.69 -36.87
N VAL A 15 -9.85 -20.93 -37.96
CA VAL A 15 -8.77 -19.92 -38.17
C VAL A 15 -8.92 -18.78 -37.17
N ALA A 16 -10.12 -18.28 -36.92
CA ALA A 16 -10.38 -17.25 -35.90
C ALA A 16 -10.07 -17.78 -34.50
N GLY A 17 -10.46 -19.00 -34.17
CA GLY A 17 -10.18 -19.67 -32.92
C GLY A 17 -8.69 -19.98 -32.70
N ALA A 18 -7.91 -20.13 -33.77
CA ALA A 18 -6.46 -20.37 -33.70
C ALA A 18 -5.63 -19.09 -33.56
N ARG A 19 -6.23 -17.91 -33.73
CA ARG A 19 -5.53 -16.60 -33.67
C ARG A 19 -5.90 -15.82 -32.42
N ARG A 20 -4.94 -15.02 -31.93
CA ARG A 20 -5.23 -13.98 -30.93
C ARG A 20 -6.04 -12.85 -31.59
N ILE A 21 -7.11 -12.41 -30.92
CA ILE A 21 -7.94 -11.29 -31.36
C ILE A 21 -7.85 -10.20 -30.30
N GLY A 22 -7.05 -9.18 -30.53
CA GLY A 22 -6.76 -8.15 -29.55
C GLY A 22 -6.13 -8.73 -28.27
N PRO A 23 -6.66 -8.42 -27.09
CA PRO A 23 -6.18 -8.97 -25.82
C PRO A 23 -6.61 -10.42 -25.55
N ALA A 24 -7.58 -10.94 -26.32
CA ALA A 24 -8.09 -12.30 -26.12
C ALA A 24 -7.11 -13.36 -26.64
N PRO A 25 -6.84 -14.43 -25.88
CA PRO A 25 -6.02 -15.54 -26.33
C PRO A 25 -6.66 -16.24 -27.52
N ALA A 26 -5.87 -17.06 -28.24
CA ALA A 26 -6.41 -17.97 -29.24
C ALA A 26 -7.39 -18.94 -28.57
N LEU A 27 -8.66 -18.84 -28.90
CA LEU A 27 -9.75 -19.55 -28.21
C LEU A 27 -9.66 -21.06 -28.35
N GLY A 28 -9.16 -21.57 -29.48
CA GLY A 28 -8.99 -23.00 -29.69
C GLY A 28 -8.05 -23.65 -28.69
N PRO A 29 -6.76 -23.28 -28.63
CA PRO A 29 -5.84 -23.75 -27.60
C PRO A 29 -6.26 -23.42 -26.18
N PHE A 30 -6.93 -22.29 -25.98
CA PHE A 30 -7.42 -21.87 -24.65
C PHE A 30 -8.53 -22.76 -24.12
N LEU A 31 -9.49 -23.17 -24.98
CA LEU A 31 -10.64 -24.01 -24.62
C LEU A 31 -10.38 -25.52 -24.79
N GLU A 32 -9.20 -25.91 -25.27
CA GLU A 32 -8.85 -27.32 -25.47
C GLU A 32 -8.92 -28.09 -24.13
N PRO A 33 -9.67 -29.20 -24.03
CA PRO A 33 -9.97 -29.84 -22.74
C PRO A 33 -8.75 -30.41 -22.00
N ALA A 34 -7.75 -30.91 -22.74
CA ALA A 34 -6.58 -31.58 -22.11
C ALA A 34 -5.50 -30.61 -21.63
N HIS A 35 -5.30 -29.47 -22.34
CA HIS A 35 -4.21 -28.53 -22.09
C HIS A 35 -4.66 -27.05 -22.01
N GLY A 36 -5.94 -26.76 -22.27
CA GLY A 36 -6.53 -25.43 -22.15
C GLY A 36 -6.96 -25.11 -20.72
N VAL A 37 -7.87 -24.15 -20.57
CA VAL A 37 -8.36 -23.67 -19.27
C VAL A 37 -8.94 -24.79 -18.41
N TRP A 38 -9.61 -25.77 -19.03
CA TRP A 38 -10.25 -26.89 -18.32
C TRP A 38 -9.25 -27.81 -17.62
N SER A 39 -7.99 -27.88 -18.09
CA SER A 39 -6.96 -28.68 -17.43
C SER A 39 -6.59 -28.15 -16.05
N LEU A 40 -6.86 -26.88 -15.74
CA LEU A 40 -6.67 -26.28 -14.43
C LEU A 40 -7.53 -26.93 -13.34
N ALA A 41 -8.61 -27.63 -13.72
CA ALA A 41 -9.42 -28.42 -12.78
C ALA A 41 -8.61 -29.55 -12.12
N ARG A 42 -7.52 -30.01 -12.73
CA ARG A 42 -6.63 -31.04 -12.16
C ARG A 42 -5.82 -30.54 -10.97
N SER A 43 -5.50 -29.25 -10.91
CA SER A 43 -4.78 -28.59 -9.83
C SER A 43 -5.69 -27.65 -8.99
N ALA A 44 -7.01 -27.73 -9.18
CA ALA A 44 -7.96 -26.90 -8.45
C ALA A 44 -8.04 -27.29 -6.96
N GLU A 45 -7.90 -28.57 -6.68
CA GLU A 45 -7.93 -29.11 -5.33
C GLU A 45 -6.61 -29.80 -5.00
N LEU A 46 -6.17 -29.64 -3.74
CA LEU A 46 -4.99 -30.32 -3.25
C LEU A 46 -5.32 -31.81 -3.03
N PRO A 47 -4.46 -32.74 -3.48
CA PRO A 47 -4.64 -34.15 -3.18
C PRO A 47 -4.53 -34.37 -1.66
N ARG A 48 -5.33 -35.31 -1.12
CA ARG A 48 -5.35 -35.60 0.31
C ARG A 48 -3.96 -35.95 0.87
N LYS A 49 -3.17 -36.68 0.07
CA LYS A 49 -1.76 -36.99 0.35
C LYS A 49 -0.96 -36.91 -0.92
N SER A 50 0.22 -36.32 -0.82
CA SER A 50 1.17 -36.21 -1.92
C SER A 50 2.61 -36.23 -1.38
N SER A 51 3.56 -36.54 -2.25
CA SER A 51 4.98 -36.42 -1.95
C SER A 51 5.74 -35.89 -3.14
N ALA A 52 6.84 -35.19 -2.88
CA ALA A 52 7.72 -34.66 -3.91
C ALA A 52 9.18 -34.76 -3.46
N ALA A 53 10.06 -35.18 -4.37
CA ALA A 53 11.49 -35.22 -4.13
C ALA A 53 12.09 -33.83 -4.35
N VAL A 54 12.79 -33.27 -3.38
CA VAL A 54 13.39 -31.93 -3.43
C VAL A 54 14.90 -32.04 -3.26
N VAL A 55 15.64 -31.56 -4.24
CA VAL A 55 17.11 -31.54 -4.21
C VAL A 55 17.59 -30.56 -3.14
N ASN A 56 18.71 -30.86 -2.50
CA ASN A 56 19.31 -30.10 -1.41
C ASN A 56 18.47 -30.09 -0.10
N LEU A 57 17.44 -30.90 0.02
CA LEU A 57 16.71 -31.06 1.27
C LEU A 57 17.55 -31.96 2.21
N GLY A 58 17.84 -31.47 3.41
CA GLY A 58 18.65 -32.20 4.39
C GLY A 58 17.86 -33.29 5.11
N ALA A 59 16.60 -33.05 5.41
CA ALA A 59 15.67 -34.00 6.03
C ALA A 59 14.26 -33.78 5.44
N ALA A 60 13.36 -34.77 5.62
CA ALA A 60 12.00 -34.65 5.16
C ALA A 60 11.28 -33.45 5.81
N VAL A 61 10.52 -32.73 5.00
CA VAL A 61 9.63 -31.65 5.45
C VAL A 61 8.19 -32.09 5.28
N ARG A 62 7.42 -32.03 6.36
CA ARG A 62 6.00 -32.34 6.34
C ARG A 62 5.17 -31.06 6.30
N VAL A 63 4.34 -30.91 5.28
CA VAL A 63 3.41 -29.80 5.14
C VAL A 63 2.00 -30.34 5.35
N VAL A 64 1.30 -29.79 6.35
CA VAL A 64 -0.09 -30.13 6.64
C VAL A 64 -0.93 -28.89 6.31
N TYR A 65 -1.95 -29.06 5.48
CA TYR A 65 -2.85 -28.00 5.11
C TYR A 65 -4.10 -28.04 5.96
N ASP A 66 -4.47 -26.90 6.53
CA ASP A 66 -5.75 -26.77 7.23
C ASP A 66 -6.95 -26.73 6.25
N GLU A 67 -8.16 -26.65 6.78
CA GLU A 67 -9.40 -26.53 6.01
C GLU A 67 -9.50 -25.25 5.18
N ARG A 68 -8.64 -24.25 5.45
CA ARG A 68 -8.51 -23.00 4.69
C ARG A 68 -7.40 -23.07 3.64
N ALA A 69 -6.79 -24.25 3.48
CA ALA A 69 -5.62 -24.51 2.66
C ALA A 69 -4.36 -23.70 3.08
N VAL A 70 -4.25 -23.32 4.33
CA VAL A 70 -3.03 -22.69 4.86
C VAL A 70 -2.00 -23.79 5.14
N PRO A 71 -0.76 -23.68 4.61
CA PRO A 71 0.29 -24.64 4.87
C PRO A 71 0.91 -24.44 6.26
N HIS A 72 0.95 -25.52 7.04
CA HIS A 72 1.75 -25.64 8.25
C HIS A 72 2.97 -26.49 7.92
N ILE A 73 4.16 -25.87 7.90
CA ILE A 73 5.42 -26.45 7.42
C ILE A 73 6.25 -26.88 8.61
N PHE A 74 6.50 -28.17 8.75
CA PHE A 74 7.29 -28.75 9.82
C PHE A 74 8.61 -29.30 9.26
N ALA A 75 9.74 -28.80 9.77
CA ALA A 75 11.06 -29.17 9.31
C ALA A 75 12.04 -29.34 10.48
N ALA A 76 13.13 -30.10 10.27
CA ALA A 76 14.20 -30.26 11.25
C ALA A 76 15.15 -29.05 11.28
N THR A 77 15.28 -28.33 10.17
CA THR A 77 16.15 -27.14 10.03
C THR A 77 15.43 -25.98 9.39
N GLU A 78 15.89 -24.77 9.67
CA GLU A 78 15.33 -23.56 9.03
C GLU A 78 15.55 -23.57 7.50
N ALA A 79 16.70 -24.04 7.04
CA ALA A 79 16.96 -24.15 5.60
C ALA A 79 15.94 -25.07 4.90
N ASP A 80 15.59 -26.20 5.50
CA ASP A 80 14.58 -27.10 4.97
C ASP A 80 13.18 -26.50 5.07
N ALA A 81 12.86 -25.79 6.16
CA ALA A 81 11.60 -25.08 6.33
C ALA A 81 11.41 -24.01 5.24
N TYR A 82 12.42 -23.17 4.99
CA TYR A 82 12.36 -22.13 3.95
C TYR A 82 12.33 -22.73 2.53
N ARG A 83 13.00 -23.88 2.32
CA ARG A 83 12.88 -24.64 1.07
C ARG A 83 11.44 -25.15 0.87
N GLY A 84 10.85 -25.68 1.94
CA GLY A 84 9.44 -26.06 1.97
C GLY A 84 8.52 -24.88 1.66
N LEU A 85 8.75 -23.72 2.29
CA LEU A 85 7.99 -22.50 2.04
C LEU A 85 8.08 -22.05 0.57
N GLY A 86 9.28 -22.05 -0.01
CA GLY A 86 9.47 -21.72 -1.44
C GLY A 86 8.71 -22.68 -2.36
N TYR A 87 8.70 -23.98 -2.05
CA TYR A 87 7.97 -25.00 -2.81
C TYR A 87 6.46 -24.76 -2.79
N VAL A 88 5.88 -24.54 -1.60
CA VAL A 88 4.41 -24.35 -1.48
C VAL A 88 3.94 -23.01 -2.05
N VAL A 89 4.73 -21.94 -1.87
CA VAL A 89 4.43 -20.64 -2.48
C VAL A 89 4.46 -20.74 -4.01
N ALA A 90 5.43 -21.42 -4.58
CA ALA A 90 5.49 -21.63 -6.02
C ALA A 90 4.30 -22.46 -6.51
N ARG A 91 3.92 -23.51 -5.80
CA ARG A 91 2.76 -24.34 -6.15
C ARG A 91 1.47 -23.53 -6.19
N ASP A 92 1.27 -22.66 -5.23
CA ASP A 92 0.01 -21.94 -5.07
C ASP A 92 -0.01 -20.59 -5.79
N ARG A 93 1.14 -19.94 -6.03
CA ARG A 93 1.23 -18.53 -6.46
C ARG A 93 2.27 -18.26 -7.56
N LEU A 94 2.62 -19.25 -8.38
CA LEU A 94 3.74 -19.18 -9.33
C LEU A 94 3.67 -17.97 -10.27
N PHE A 95 2.51 -17.71 -10.87
CA PHE A 95 2.39 -16.58 -11.79
C PHE A 95 2.51 -15.23 -11.06
N GLN A 96 1.95 -15.10 -9.86
CA GLN A 96 2.08 -13.90 -9.04
C GLN A 96 3.55 -13.61 -8.72
N LEU A 97 4.30 -14.64 -8.32
CA LEU A 97 5.74 -14.61 -8.05
C LEU A 97 6.52 -14.08 -9.26
N TYR A 98 6.24 -14.63 -10.43
CA TYR A 98 6.85 -14.25 -11.70
C TYR A 98 6.48 -12.80 -12.12
N LEU A 99 5.19 -12.46 -12.11
CA LEU A 99 4.71 -11.14 -12.52
C LEU A 99 5.30 -10.02 -11.65
N GLN A 100 5.35 -10.24 -10.34
CA GLN A 100 5.91 -9.26 -9.40
C GLN A 100 7.41 -9.03 -9.66
N THR A 101 8.16 -10.09 -9.99
CA THR A 101 9.58 -9.99 -10.35
C THR A 101 9.77 -9.23 -11.65
N LEU A 102 8.99 -9.53 -12.68
CA LEU A 102 9.03 -8.77 -13.93
C LEU A 102 8.73 -7.29 -13.71
N ALA A 103 7.71 -6.99 -12.90
CA ALA A 103 7.36 -5.62 -12.56
C ALA A 103 8.48 -4.92 -11.76
N ALA A 104 9.11 -5.62 -10.80
CA ALA A 104 10.19 -5.07 -9.98
C ALA A 104 11.48 -4.82 -10.78
N THR A 105 11.73 -5.64 -11.79
CA THR A 105 12.95 -5.56 -12.63
C THR A 105 12.76 -4.76 -13.92
N GLY A 106 11.57 -4.19 -14.16
CA GLY A 106 11.25 -3.46 -15.38
C GLY A 106 11.33 -4.35 -16.63
N ARG A 107 10.63 -5.50 -16.59
CA ARG A 107 10.59 -6.52 -17.64
C ARG A 107 9.17 -6.91 -18.06
N LEU A 108 8.20 -6.07 -17.77
CA LEU A 108 6.80 -6.33 -18.16
C LEU A 108 6.60 -6.37 -19.68
N THR A 109 7.46 -5.72 -20.44
CA THR A 109 7.47 -5.81 -21.93
C THR A 109 7.60 -7.25 -22.43
N GLU A 110 8.22 -8.14 -21.66
CA GLU A 110 8.38 -9.57 -22.03
C GLU A 110 7.04 -10.33 -22.03
N ILE A 111 6.01 -9.83 -21.34
CA ILE A 111 4.66 -10.45 -21.32
C ILE A 111 3.56 -9.57 -21.90
N ALA A 112 3.74 -8.26 -21.93
CA ALA A 112 2.74 -7.29 -22.36
C ALA A 112 3.13 -6.54 -23.65
N GLY A 113 4.32 -6.77 -24.18
CA GLY A 113 4.84 -6.06 -25.38
C GLY A 113 5.13 -4.59 -25.09
N ALA A 114 5.33 -3.82 -26.16
CA ALA A 114 5.75 -2.42 -26.10
C ALA A 114 4.84 -1.50 -25.26
N ARG A 115 3.59 -1.88 -25.02
CA ARG A 115 2.67 -1.09 -24.17
C ARG A 115 3.12 -1.00 -22.71
N ALA A 116 3.93 -1.94 -22.23
CA ALA A 116 4.48 -1.92 -20.87
C ALA A 116 5.81 -1.16 -20.77
N LEU A 117 6.39 -0.69 -21.90
CA LEU A 117 7.67 -0.02 -21.93
C LEU A 117 7.76 1.22 -21.01
N PRO A 118 6.73 2.06 -20.88
CA PRO A 118 6.77 3.18 -19.94
C PRO A 118 7.00 2.73 -18.49
N LEU A 119 6.32 1.66 -18.05
CA LEU A 119 6.48 1.10 -16.70
C LEU A 119 7.88 0.48 -16.49
N ASP A 120 8.40 -0.22 -17.50
CA ASP A 120 9.74 -0.81 -17.43
C ASP A 120 10.83 0.27 -17.39
N ARG A 121 10.67 1.33 -18.17
CA ARG A 121 11.55 2.51 -18.15
C ARG A 121 11.54 3.22 -16.82
N GLU A 122 10.37 3.28 -16.18
CA GLU A 122 10.21 3.86 -14.87
C GLU A 122 11.01 3.08 -13.83
N MET A 123 10.81 1.76 -13.71
CA MET A 123 11.48 0.92 -12.72
C MET A 123 13.01 0.95 -12.87
N ARG A 124 13.51 0.78 -14.09
CA ARG A 124 14.96 0.81 -14.37
C ARG A 124 15.52 2.22 -14.22
N GLY A 125 14.80 3.20 -14.72
CA GLY A 125 15.23 4.60 -14.67
C GLY A 125 15.22 5.22 -13.27
N LEU A 126 14.40 4.71 -12.34
CA LEU A 126 14.49 5.02 -10.91
C LEU A 126 15.64 4.27 -10.22
N GLY A 127 16.25 3.30 -10.88
CA GLY A 127 17.38 2.55 -10.35
C GLY A 127 17.00 1.44 -9.37
N LEU A 128 15.75 1.00 -9.32
CA LEU A 128 15.29 -0.04 -8.38
C LEU A 128 16.02 -1.37 -8.56
N PRO A 129 16.18 -1.93 -9.79
CA PRO A 129 16.96 -3.15 -9.99
C PRO A 129 18.42 -2.99 -9.55
N ARG A 130 19.06 -1.85 -9.86
CA ARG A 130 20.42 -1.54 -9.43
C ARG A 130 20.57 -1.49 -7.92
N ALA A 131 19.59 -0.91 -7.22
CA ALA A 131 19.58 -0.87 -5.77
C ALA A 131 19.47 -2.28 -5.17
N ALA A 132 18.63 -3.15 -5.73
CA ALA A 132 18.52 -4.56 -5.33
C ALA A 132 19.84 -5.31 -5.54
N GLU A 133 20.50 -5.14 -6.69
CA GLU A 133 21.82 -5.72 -6.96
C GLU A 133 22.87 -5.29 -5.91
N ARG A 134 22.89 -4.02 -5.54
CA ARG A 134 23.80 -3.48 -4.52
C ARG A 134 23.49 -4.00 -3.12
N ALA A 135 22.21 -4.06 -2.75
CA ALA A 135 21.79 -4.57 -1.46
C ALA A 135 22.13 -6.08 -1.33
N PHE A 136 21.88 -6.85 -2.39
CA PHE A 136 22.24 -8.26 -2.46
C PHE A 136 23.75 -8.48 -2.33
N ALA A 137 24.56 -7.73 -3.09
CA ALA A 137 26.01 -7.80 -3.00
C ALA A 137 26.55 -7.41 -1.62
N ALA A 138 25.95 -6.40 -0.98
CA ALA A 138 26.33 -5.97 0.36
C ALA A 138 25.94 -6.96 1.48
N ALA A 139 24.93 -7.81 1.24
CA ALA A 139 24.51 -8.83 2.20
C ALA A 139 25.56 -9.95 2.38
N GLY A 140 26.34 -10.27 1.33
CA GLY A 140 27.38 -11.29 1.31
C GLY A 140 26.83 -12.72 1.36
N ASP A 141 27.58 -13.65 0.77
CA ASP A 141 27.12 -15.04 0.60
C ASP A 141 27.13 -15.88 1.90
N THR A 142 27.84 -15.42 2.93
CA THR A 142 28.09 -16.20 4.15
C THR A 142 27.10 -15.97 5.27
N ALA A 143 26.28 -14.95 5.20
CA ALA A 143 25.26 -14.67 6.21
C ALA A 143 24.28 -15.85 6.32
N ALA A 144 23.97 -16.28 7.54
CA ALA A 144 23.02 -17.38 7.78
C ALA A 144 21.70 -17.16 7.03
N PHE A 145 21.24 -15.91 7.01
CA PHE A 145 20.03 -15.49 6.30
C PHE A 145 20.15 -15.70 4.77
N MET A 146 21.30 -15.46 4.14
CA MET A 146 21.48 -15.69 2.70
C MET A 146 21.34 -17.17 2.31
N LYS A 147 21.72 -18.08 3.20
CA LYS A 147 21.49 -19.53 3.03
C LYS A 147 19.99 -19.85 3.00
N LEU A 148 19.20 -19.17 3.80
CA LEU A 148 17.74 -19.33 3.81
C LEU A 148 17.09 -18.78 2.53
N MET A 149 17.59 -17.64 2.02
CA MET A 149 17.18 -17.08 0.73
C MET A 149 17.43 -18.06 -0.42
N THR A 150 18.61 -18.66 -0.45
CA THR A 150 18.97 -19.69 -1.43
C THR A 150 18.11 -20.94 -1.27
N ALA A 151 17.86 -21.39 -0.03
CA ALA A 151 16.98 -22.52 0.23
C ALA A 151 15.54 -22.28 -0.25
N TYR A 152 15.02 -21.08 -0.04
CA TYR A 152 13.71 -20.68 -0.57
C TYR A 152 13.69 -20.74 -2.11
N ALA A 153 14.71 -20.19 -2.77
CA ALA A 153 14.86 -20.24 -4.23
C ALA A 153 14.94 -21.70 -4.75
N ASP A 154 15.68 -22.57 -4.06
CA ASP A 154 15.73 -24.00 -4.37
C ASP A 154 14.35 -24.66 -4.32
N GLY A 155 13.54 -24.30 -3.32
CA GLY A 155 12.17 -24.80 -3.17
C GLY A 155 11.27 -24.36 -4.34
N VAL A 156 11.29 -23.08 -4.70
CA VAL A 156 10.57 -22.55 -5.87
C VAL A 156 10.97 -23.32 -7.13
N ASN A 157 12.25 -23.45 -7.39
CA ASN A 157 12.76 -24.13 -8.58
C ASN A 157 12.48 -25.64 -8.57
N ALA A 158 12.44 -26.27 -7.40
CA ALA A 158 12.08 -27.67 -7.29
C ALA A 158 10.64 -27.92 -7.75
N TYR A 159 9.69 -27.07 -7.34
CA TYR A 159 8.32 -27.15 -7.83
C TYR A 159 8.26 -26.94 -9.35
N VAL A 160 8.88 -25.87 -9.86
CA VAL A 160 8.87 -25.54 -11.30
C VAL A 160 9.39 -26.68 -12.17
N ARG A 161 10.46 -27.37 -11.73
CA ARG A 161 11.03 -28.51 -12.47
C ARG A 161 10.12 -29.72 -12.50
N GLN A 162 9.31 -29.93 -11.47
CA GLN A 162 8.47 -31.12 -11.31
C GLN A 162 7.03 -30.90 -11.78
N MET A 163 6.62 -29.63 -11.96
CA MET A 163 5.27 -29.29 -12.33
C MET A 163 4.90 -29.88 -13.71
N PRO A 164 3.83 -30.69 -13.78
CA PRO A 164 3.32 -31.17 -15.07
C PRO A 164 2.93 -30.02 -15.99
N ALA A 165 3.17 -30.15 -17.27
CA ALA A 165 2.80 -29.10 -18.25
C ALA A 165 1.30 -28.76 -18.21
N ALA A 166 0.45 -29.71 -17.82
CA ALA A 166 -0.98 -29.54 -17.66
C ALA A 166 -1.36 -28.69 -16.42
N GLU A 167 -0.44 -28.49 -15.47
CA GLU A 167 -0.65 -27.71 -14.25
C GLU A 167 -0.05 -26.29 -14.36
N LEU A 168 0.55 -25.95 -15.51
CA LEU A 168 1.08 -24.59 -15.73
C LEU A 168 -0.07 -23.56 -15.52
N PRO A 169 0.11 -22.54 -14.66
CA PRO A 169 -0.93 -21.52 -14.42
C PRO A 169 -1.49 -20.91 -15.70
N LEU A 170 -2.79 -20.57 -15.66
CA LEU A 170 -3.53 -20.02 -16.79
C LEU A 170 -2.82 -18.83 -17.43
N GLU A 171 -2.31 -17.94 -16.63
CA GLU A 171 -1.70 -16.67 -17.07
C GLU A 171 -0.44 -16.90 -17.92
N PHE A 172 0.37 -17.91 -17.61
CA PHE A 172 1.48 -18.31 -18.47
C PHE A 172 1.03 -18.78 -19.85
N ARG A 173 -0.09 -19.50 -19.91
CA ARG A 173 -0.69 -19.94 -21.17
C ARG A 173 -1.25 -18.76 -21.97
N LEU A 174 -1.89 -17.80 -21.28
CA LEU A 174 -2.43 -16.58 -21.89
C LEU A 174 -1.31 -15.69 -22.45
N THR A 175 -0.20 -15.57 -21.73
CA THR A 175 0.94 -14.75 -22.15
C THR A 175 1.89 -15.48 -23.09
N GLY A 176 1.82 -16.82 -23.15
CA GLY A 176 2.72 -17.66 -23.94
C GLY A 176 4.14 -17.74 -23.34
N THR A 177 4.25 -17.51 -22.02
CA THR A 177 5.54 -17.48 -21.30
C THR A 177 5.70 -18.72 -20.41
N ARG A 178 6.88 -18.85 -19.81
CA ARG A 178 7.21 -19.89 -18.83
C ARG A 178 7.90 -19.27 -17.62
N PRO A 179 7.78 -19.87 -16.43
CA PRO A 179 8.48 -19.38 -15.27
C PRO A 179 10.00 -19.48 -15.48
N PRO A 180 10.76 -18.41 -15.19
CA PRO A 180 12.21 -18.45 -15.20
C PRO A 180 12.73 -19.18 -13.96
N VAL A 181 14.03 -19.42 -13.92
CA VAL A 181 14.72 -19.85 -12.71
C VAL A 181 14.66 -18.70 -11.70
N TRP A 182 14.18 -19.01 -10.49
CA TRP A 182 14.16 -18.10 -9.36
C TRP A 182 15.50 -18.09 -8.65
N THR A 183 15.94 -16.91 -8.21
CA THR A 183 17.21 -16.72 -7.51
C THR A 183 17.02 -15.88 -6.25
N ALA A 184 17.96 -15.91 -5.33
CA ALA A 184 17.87 -15.17 -4.07
C ALA A 184 17.75 -13.63 -4.28
N ILE A 185 18.34 -13.08 -5.34
CA ILE A 185 18.24 -11.64 -5.65
C ILE A 185 16.80 -11.22 -6.01
N ASP A 186 15.96 -12.14 -6.50
CA ASP A 186 14.58 -11.81 -6.87
C ASP A 186 13.77 -11.34 -5.67
N SER A 187 14.07 -11.83 -4.47
CA SER A 187 13.46 -11.34 -3.22
C SER A 187 13.86 -9.90 -2.89
N TYR A 188 15.11 -9.49 -3.22
CA TYR A 188 15.54 -8.10 -3.06
C TYR A 188 14.85 -7.18 -4.08
N HIS A 189 14.63 -7.64 -5.30
CA HIS A 189 13.84 -6.90 -6.29
C HIS A 189 12.42 -6.64 -5.79
N LEU A 190 11.78 -7.64 -5.19
CA LEU A 190 10.43 -7.50 -4.62
C LEU A 190 10.40 -6.50 -3.47
N LEU A 191 11.37 -6.55 -2.56
CA LEU A 191 11.46 -5.60 -1.45
C LEU A 191 11.58 -4.16 -1.95
N ASN A 192 12.47 -3.90 -2.93
CA ASN A 192 12.63 -2.56 -3.49
C ASN A 192 11.36 -2.08 -4.20
N ARG A 193 10.59 -2.98 -4.83
CA ARG A 193 9.29 -2.64 -5.38
C ARG A 193 8.28 -2.28 -4.29
N MET A 194 8.30 -2.93 -3.13
CA MET A 194 7.49 -2.51 -1.97
C MET A 194 7.91 -1.13 -1.49
N GLY A 195 9.21 -0.85 -1.44
CA GLY A 195 9.74 0.48 -1.16
C GLY A 195 9.20 1.54 -2.14
N TYR A 196 9.22 1.26 -3.43
CA TYR A 196 8.61 2.11 -4.45
C TYR A 196 7.12 2.36 -4.21
N THR A 197 6.38 1.32 -3.81
CA THR A 197 4.94 1.44 -3.57
C THR A 197 4.62 2.24 -2.30
N LEU A 198 5.46 2.15 -1.25
CA LEU A 198 5.13 2.62 0.10
C LEU A 198 5.93 3.85 0.55
N ALA A 199 7.03 4.23 -0.10
CA ALA A 199 7.94 5.28 0.39
C ALA A 199 8.19 6.41 -0.60
N TYR A 200 7.39 6.53 -1.66
CA TYR A 200 7.48 7.68 -2.54
C TYR A 200 6.44 8.72 -2.14
N LEU A 201 6.84 9.64 -1.28
CA LEU A 201 6.10 10.85 -0.94
C LEU A 201 6.99 12.06 -1.23
N ALA A 202 6.44 13.02 -1.93
CA ALA A 202 7.09 14.28 -2.23
C ALA A 202 6.07 15.41 -1.96
N VAL A 203 5.87 15.70 -0.67
CA VAL A 203 4.99 16.79 -0.21
C VAL A 203 5.42 18.12 -0.82
N GLU A 204 6.71 18.28 -1.10
CA GLU A 204 7.28 19.44 -1.77
C GLU A 204 6.71 19.65 -3.18
N ASN A 205 6.31 18.58 -3.84
CA ASN A 205 5.69 18.68 -5.17
C ASN A 205 4.35 19.39 -5.07
N ASP A 206 3.51 19.00 -4.11
CA ASP A 206 2.20 19.60 -3.87
C ASP A 206 2.35 21.06 -3.45
N ARG A 207 3.28 21.35 -2.51
CA ARG A 207 3.62 22.70 -2.08
C ARG A 207 4.14 23.56 -3.23
N SER A 208 5.04 23.03 -4.05
CA SER A 208 5.58 23.74 -5.21
C SER A 208 4.52 23.97 -6.28
N ALA A 209 3.62 23.00 -6.50
CA ALA A 209 2.48 23.13 -7.39
C ALA A 209 1.54 24.26 -6.92
N ALA A 210 1.21 24.29 -5.65
CA ALA A 210 0.42 25.35 -5.04
C ALA A 210 1.15 26.70 -5.11
N ALA A 211 2.44 26.76 -4.78
CA ALA A 211 3.23 28.01 -4.83
C ALA A 211 3.23 28.62 -6.22
N SER A 212 3.26 27.80 -7.27
CA SER A 212 3.18 28.29 -8.66
C SER A 212 1.82 28.93 -9.02
N ARG A 213 0.80 28.78 -8.15
CA ARG A 213 -0.56 29.36 -8.32
C ARG A 213 -0.82 30.52 -7.37
N VAL A 214 -0.55 30.29 -6.09
CA VAL A 214 -1.00 31.17 -5.00
C VAL A 214 0.17 31.76 -4.20
N GLY A 215 1.41 31.58 -4.65
CA GLY A 215 2.62 32.09 -4.00
C GLY A 215 3.11 31.21 -2.84
N ALA A 216 4.41 31.36 -2.51
CA ALA A 216 5.11 30.48 -1.56
C ALA A 216 4.48 30.48 -0.16
N ARG A 217 4.13 31.67 0.37
CA ARG A 217 3.57 31.80 1.72
C ARG A 217 2.19 31.13 1.86
N ALA A 218 1.33 31.26 0.86
CA ALA A 218 0.04 30.62 0.84
C ALA A 218 0.19 29.10 0.69
N ALA A 219 1.07 28.65 -0.20
CA ALA A 219 1.36 27.24 -0.40
C ALA A 219 1.89 26.55 0.87
N GLU A 220 2.77 27.22 1.64
CA GLU A 220 3.26 26.73 2.92
C GLU A 220 2.14 26.58 3.95
N ALA A 221 1.17 27.49 3.98
CA ALA A 221 0.00 27.41 4.86
C ALA A 221 -0.97 26.29 4.46
N LEU A 222 -1.12 26.03 3.14
CA LEU A 222 -2.02 24.98 2.63
C LEU A 222 -1.40 23.57 2.71
N PHE A 223 -0.08 23.47 2.69
CA PHE A 223 0.67 22.20 2.76
C PHE A 223 1.75 22.32 3.85
N PRO A 224 1.34 22.44 5.13
CA PRO A 224 2.28 22.58 6.24
C PRO A 224 3.06 21.28 6.47
N ASP A 225 4.16 21.40 7.21
CA ASP A 225 5.00 20.26 7.60
C ASP A 225 4.32 19.37 8.65
N ASP A 226 3.42 19.94 9.44
CA ASP A 226 2.72 19.28 10.54
C ASP A 226 1.20 19.46 10.39
N SER A 227 0.43 18.46 10.83
CA SER A 227 -1.03 18.58 10.85
C SER A 227 -1.49 19.62 11.89
N PRO A 228 -2.49 20.44 11.60
CA PRO A 228 -3.08 21.35 12.60
C PRO A 228 -3.88 20.60 13.69
N ILE A 229 -4.15 19.33 13.49
CA ILE A 229 -4.82 18.47 14.45
C ILE A 229 -3.81 17.43 14.94
N GLN A 230 -3.46 17.49 16.23
CA GLN A 230 -2.40 16.70 16.83
C GLN A 230 -2.95 15.56 17.69
N GLU A 231 -2.83 14.36 17.20
CA GLU A 231 -3.02 13.11 17.94
C GLU A 231 -1.93 12.11 17.50
N PRO A 232 -0.65 12.35 17.91
CA PRO A 232 0.50 11.69 17.33
C PRO A 232 0.60 10.21 17.69
N ILE A 233 1.35 9.43 16.84
CA ILE A 233 1.62 8.00 17.06
C ILE A 233 2.37 7.79 18.36
N GLN A 234 3.44 8.58 18.62
CA GLN A 234 4.07 8.66 19.95
C GLN A 234 3.13 9.44 20.87
N PRO A 235 2.52 8.82 21.88
CA PRO A 235 1.57 9.49 22.74
C PRO A 235 2.19 10.71 23.45
N ASN A 236 1.49 11.83 23.40
CA ASN A 236 1.94 13.09 24.01
C ASN A 236 1.25 13.41 25.35
N GLY A 237 0.53 12.44 25.92
CA GLY A 237 -0.19 12.58 27.20
C GLY A 237 -1.51 13.36 27.11
N GLN A 238 -1.98 13.71 25.93
CA GLN A 238 -3.27 14.38 25.74
C GLN A 238 -4.43 13.38 25.78
N SER A 239 -5.50 13.75 26.49
CA SER A 239 -6.73 12.94 26.56
C SER A 239 -7.67 13.12 25.36
N VAL A 240 -7.47 14.18 24.59
CA VAL A 240 -8.22 14.51 23.38
C VAL A 240 -7.25 15.10 22.33
N PRO A 241 -7.60 15.07 21.02
CA PRO A 241 -6.82 15.73 20.00
C PRO A 241 -6.62 17.21 20.30
N ARG A 242 -5.38 17.70 20.13
CA ARG A 242 -5.11 19.13 20.18
C ARG A 242 -5.37 19.72 18.81
N MET A 243 -6.02 20.88 18.76
CA MET A 243 -6.27 21.64 17.54
C MET A 243 -5.50 22.96 17.65
N ASP A 244 -4.39 23.09 16.88
CA ASP A 244 -3.55 24.28 16.81
C ASP A 244 -3.89 25.03 15.53
N PHE A 245 -5.02 25.74 15.52
CA PHE A 245 -5.53 26.43 14.35
C PHE A 245 -4.98 27.86 14.27
N HIS A 246 -4.45 28.22 13.10
CA HIS A 246 -3.89 29.54 12.81
C HIS A 246 -4.60 30.13 11.58
N ALA A 247 -4.57 31.45 11.43
CA ALA A 247 -5.09 32.08 10.21
C ALA A 247 -4.23 31.70 9.00
N LEU A 248 -4.84 31.13 7.97
CA LEU A 248 -4.15 30.79 6.75
C LEU A 248 -3.70 32.05 6.00
N ALA A 249 -2.49 32.02 5.45
CA ALA A 249 -2.03 33.10 4.58
C ALA A 249 -2.95 33.21 3.34
N PRO A 250 -3.35 34.41 2.94
CA PRO A 250 -4.22 34.63 1.77
C PRO A 250 -3.50 34.25 0.47
N PRO A 251 -4.28 33.99 -0.61
CA PRO A 251 -3.71 33.80 -1.94
C PRO A 251 -2.80 34.96 -2.34
N GLY A 252 -1.63 34.68 -2.89
CA GLY A 252 -0.63 35.64 -3.32
C GLY A 252 -0.26 35.51 -4.80
N ALA A 253 0.70 36.31 -5.24
CA ALA A 253 1.21 36.21 -6.62
C ALA A 253 1.94 34.89 -6.84
N PRO A 254 1.79 34.27 -8.04
CA PRO A 254 2.46 33.01 -8.40
C PRO A 254 3.99 33.07 -8.19
N ASP A 255 4.55 32.00 -7.61
CA ASP A 255 6.00 31.85 -7.44
C ASP A 255 6.60 31.11 -8.64
N THR A 256 7.33 31.85 -9.48
CA THR A 256 7.98 31.28 -10.66
C THR A 256 9.21 30.43 -10.32
N SER A 257 9.80 30.57 -9.12
CA SER A 257 10.96 29.79 -8.69
C SER A 257 10.63 28.33 -8.42
N ALA A 258 9.36 28.01 -8.09
CA ALA A 258 8.87 26.65 -7.89
C ALA A 258 8.94 25.76 -9.16
N SER A 259 9.12 26.38 -10.33
CA SER A 259 9.02 25.70 -11.63
C SER A 259 10.05 24.59 -11.86
N LEU A 260 11.24 24.66 -11.25
CA LEU A 260 12.26 23.62 -11.39
C LEU A 260 11.94 22.39 -10.56
N MET A 261 11.43 22.57 -9.33
CA MET A 261 11.01 21.47 -8.47
C MET A 261 9.87 20.67 -9.12
N LEU A 262 8.88 21.37 -9.66
CA LEU A 262 7.78 20.75 -10.39
C LEU A 262 8.26 19.95 -11.61
N ALA A 263 9.19 20.51 -12.38
CA ALA A 263 9.75 19.80 -13.53
C ALA A 263 10.59 18.58 -13.12
N ALA A 264 11.32 18.64 -12.01
CA ALA A 264 12.02 17.48 -11.46
C ALA A 264 11.02 16.40 -11.03
N ALA A 265 9.99 16.77 -10.31
CA ALA A 265 8.92 15.87 -9.91
C ALA A 265 8.28 15.17 -11.11
N ASP A 266 7.90 15.89 -12.16
CA ASP A 266 7.28 15.31 -13.37
C ASP A 266 8.12 14.22 -14.02
N VAL A 267 9.44 14.28 -13.89
CA VAL A 267 10.37 13.31 -14.49
C VAL A 267 10.58 12.09 -13.60
N PHE A 268 10.55 12.27 -12.28
CA PHE A 268 10.84 11.20 -11.33
C PHE A 268 9.59 10.59 -10.68
N VAL A 269 8.46 11.34 -10.64
CA VAL A 269 7.20 10.79 -10.11
C VAL A 269 6.73 9.61 -10.96
N PRO A 270 6.35 8.51 -10.35
CA PRO A 270 5.82 7.35 -11.04
C PRO A 270 4.62 7.66 -11.93
N SER A 271 4.65 7.20 -13.17
CA SER A 271 3.51 7.35 -14.10
C SER A 271 2.23 6.69 -13.57
N SER A 272 2.38 5.63 -12.78
CA SER A 272 1.28 4.99 -12.06
C SER A 272 0.69 5.90 -10.98
N GLN A 273 1.48 6.74 -10.35
CA GLN A 273 1.04 7.72 -9.37
C GLN A 273 0.37 8.91 -10.04
N GLN A 274 0.95 9.44 -11.12
CA GLN A 274 0.34 10.49 -11.94
C GLN A 274 -1.03 10.07 -12.52
N ALA A 275 -1.15 8.81 -13.00
CA ALA A 275 -2.42 8.29 -13.50
C ALA A 275 -3.48 8.12 -12.39
N ARG A 276 -3.04 7.93 -11.14
CA ARG A 276 -3.92 7.85 -9.95
C ARG A 276 -4.38 9.23 -9.50
N GLU A 277 -3.51 10.22 -9.56
CA GLU A 277 -3.81 11.63 -9.25
C GLU A 277 -4.76 12.26 -10.25
N ASN A 278 -4.81 11.76 -11.48
CA ASN A 278 -5.74 12.21 -12.53
C ASN A 278 -7.13 11.55 -12.45
N ALA A 279 -7.36 10.58 -11.56
CA ALA A 279 -8.69 10.04 -11.32
C ALA A 279 -9.44 10.92 -10.30
N ASP A 280 -10.78 10.92 -10.34
CA ASP A 280 -11.66 11.63 -9.39
C ASP A 280 -11.56 11.08 -7.93
N ASP A 281 -10.49 10.40 -7.60
CA ASP A 281 -10.16 9.93 -6.27
C ASP A 281 -9.12 10.88 -5.65
N PRO A 282 -9.29 11.31 -4.40
CA PRO A 282 -8.25 12.05 -3.71
C PRO A 282 -6.94 11.25 -3.71
N PRO A 283 -5.77 11.93 -3.66
CA PRO A 283 -4.48 11.24 -3.65
C PRO A 283 -4.53 10.13 -2.61
N ARG A 284 -4.14 8.93 -3.01
CA ARG A 284 -4.17 7.77 -2.13
C ARG A 284 -3.20 8.02 -0.99
N THR A 285 -3.72 8.46 0.14
CA THR A 285 -3.01 8.25 1.39
C THR A 285 -2.83 6.74 1.50
N MET A 286 -1.59 6.27 1.46
CA MET A 286 -1.29 4.86 1.69
C MET A 286 -1.67 4.58 3.14
N ALA A 287 -2.90 4.13 3.30
CA ALA A 287 -3.55 3.98 4.58
C ALA A 287 -3.25 2.59 5.14
N SER A 288 -3.17 2.49 6.44
CA SER A 288 -3.18 1.25 7.21
C SER A 288 -3.63 1.57 8.62
N ASN A 289 -4.08 0.58 9.37
CA ASN A 289 -4.33 0.74 10.79
C ASN A 289 -3.59 -0.32 11.58
N ASN A 290 -3.09 0.04 12.74
CA ASN A 290 -2.71 -0.92 13.77
C ASN A 290 -2.93 -0.34 15.16
N TRP A 291 -3.23 -1.20 16.12
CA TRP A 291 -3.28 -0.82 17.52
C TRP A 291 -3.01 -2.02 18.43
N ALA A 292 -2.46 -1.72 19.60
CA ALA A 292 -2.23 -2.68 20.66
C ALA A 292 -2.82 -2.16 21.98
N VAL A 293 -3.26 -3.10 22.81
CA VAL A 293 -3.83 -2.81 24.13
C VAL A 293 -3.07 -3.64 25.16
N GLY A 294 -2.59 -2.96 26.21
CA GLY A 294 -1.89 -3.58 27.32
C GLY A 294 -2.86 -4.28 28.31
N PRO A 295 -2.34 -5.12 29.22
CA PRO A 295 -3.12 -5.96 30.13
C PRO A 295 -4.14 -5.20 30.98
N SER A 296 -3.79 -4.00 31.45
CA SER A 296 -4.68 -3.21 32.34
C SER A 296 -5.93 -2.67 31.66
N ARG A 297 -6.00 -2.71 30.33
CA ARG A 297 -7.14 -2.27 29.51
C ARG A 297 -7.79 -3.43 28.75
N SER A 298 -7.22 -4.61 28.78
CA SER A 298 -7.76 -5.81 28.16
C SER A 298 -8.69 -6.55 29.13
N ALA A 299 -9.83 -7.05 28.65
CA ALA A 299 -10.77 -7.83 29.47
C ALA A 299 -10.18 -9.16 29.98
N SER A 300 -9.24 -9.74 29.24
CA SER A 300 -8.57 -10.99 29.59
C SER A 300 -7.33 -10.80 30.48
N GLY A 301 -6.85 -9.57 30.64
CA GLY A 301 -5.58 -9.28 31.32
C GLY A 301 -4.34 -9.66 30.46
N HIS A 302 -4.52 -9.97 29.17
CA HIS A 302 -3.45 -10.22 28.22
C HIS A 302 -3.29 -9.06 27.23
N ALA A 303 -2.10 -8.90 26.67
CA ALA A 303 -1.92 -7.93 25.60
C ALA A 303 -2.66 -8.38 24.32
N LEU A 304 -3.26 -7.39 23.62
CA LEU A 304 -3.96 -7.59 22.36
C LEU A 304 -3.28 -6.76 21.28
N LEU A 305 -3.20 -7.29 20.05
CA LEU A 305 -2.69 -6.58 18.88
C LEU A 305 -3.64 -6.76 17.71
N ALA A 306 -3.94 -5.66 17.00
CA ALA A 306 -4.65 -5.67 15.72
C ALA A 306 -3.80 -5.06 14.62
N GLY A 307 -3.85 -5.64 13.42
CA GLY A 307 -3.20 -5.16 12.21
C GLY A 307 -4.16 -5.17 11.02
N ASP A 308 -4.15 -4.08 10.24
CA ASP A 308 -5.02 -3.90 9.08
C ASP A 308 -4.31 -3.02 8.02
N PRO A 309 -3.35 -3.59 7.24
CA PRO A 309 -2.72 -2.87 6.15
C PRO A 309 -3.69 -2.65 4.98
N HIS A 310 -3.76 -1.41 4.50
CA HIS A 310 -4.59 -1.05 3.36
C HIS A 310 -3.72 -0.93 2.11
N LEU A 311 -3.93 -1.82 1.17
CA LEU A 311 -3.17 -1.93 -0.08
C LEU A 311 -4.11 -2.12 -1.27
N ASP A 312 -3.54 -2.15 -2.46
CA ASP A 312 -4.27 -2.52 -3.67
C ASP A 312 -4.82 -3.94 -3.57
N LEU A 313 -6.11 -4.09 -3.85
CA LEU A 313 -6.82 -5.35 -3.80
C LEU A 313 -6.62 -6.14 -5.10
N SER A 314 -6.17 -7.38 -4.98
CA SER A 314 -5.92 -8.25 -6.13
C SER A 314 -6.33 -9.70 -5.89
N LEU A 315 -6.60 -10.41 -6.96
CA LEU A 315 -6.76 -11.87 -7.02
C LEU A 315 -5.66 -12.47 -7.91
N PRO A 316 -4.84 -13.37 -7.37
CA PRO A 316 -4.73 -13.71 -5.95
C PRO A 316 -4.37 -12.52 -5.07
N SER A 317 -4.66 -12.61 -3.77
CA SER A 317 -4.27 -11.58 -2.79
C SER A 317 -2.76 -11.34 -2.81
N ILE A 318 -2.34 -10.12 -2.45
CA ILE A 318 -0.92 -9.81 -2.27
C ILE A 318 -0.29 -10.68 -1.16
N TRP A 319 -1.08 -11.08 -0.19
CA TRP A 319 -0.65 -11.87 0.94
C TRP A 319 -0.77 -13.39 0.69
N TYR A 320 0.22 -14.13 1.17
CA TYR A 320 0.21 -15.58 1.28
C TYR A 320 0.37 -15.96 2.75
N GLU A 321 -0.63 -16.64 3.29
CA GLU A 321 -0.67 -17.05 4.70
C GLU A 321 0.08 -18.38 4.88
N ALA A 322 0.94 -18.49 5.88
CA ALA A 322 1.69 -19.70 6.19
C ALA A 322 2.10 -19.78 7.66
N HIS A 323 2.35 -20.99 8.12
CA HIS A 323 2.89 -21.32 9.42
C HIS A 323 4.16 -22.15 9.25
N VAL A 324 5.27 -21.76 9.88
CA VAL A 324 6.57 -22.40 9.77
C VAL A 324 7.06 -22.83 11.15
N VAL A 325 7.36 -24.11 11.31
CA VAL A 325 7.77 -24.70 12.57
C VAL A 325 9.09 -25.47 12.42
N VAL A 326 10.10 -25.05 13.19
CA VAL A 326 11.35 -25.78 13.41
C VAL A 326 11.49 -25.97 14.91
N PRO A 327 11.27 -27.17 15.45
CA PRO A 327 11.17 -27.40 16.88
C PRO A 327 12.36 -26.83 17.66
N GLY A 328 12.07 -26.03 18.70
CA GLY A 328 13.08 -25.38 19.55
C GLY A 328 13.83 -24.20 18.89
N ARG A 329 13.50 -23.81 17.66
CA ARG A 329 14.17 -22.71 16.94
C ARG A 329 13.23 -21.68 16.36
N LEU A 330 12.19 -22.09 15.65
CA LEU A 330 11.27 -21.21 14.96
C LEU A 330 9.86 -21.79 15.07
N ASP A 331 8.89 -20.94 15.40
CA ASP A 331 7.48 -21.27 15.36
C ASP A 331 6.74 -19.96 15.04
N VAL A 332 6.57 -19.66 13.74
CA VAL A 332 6.08 -18.37 13.26
C VAL A 332 4.89 -18.55 12.33
N TYR A 333 3.85 -17.82 12.60
CA TYR A 333 2.63 -17.73 11.79
C TYR A 333 2.41 -16.31 11.28
N GLY A 334 1.98 -16.18 10.04
CA GLY A 334 1.64 -14.86 9.50
C GLY A 334 1.44 -14.87 8.00
N VAL A 335 1.62 -13.70 7.44
CA VAL A 335 1.55 -13.49 5.99
C VAL A 335 2.86 -12.99 5.43
N THR A 336 3.18 -13.52 4.25
CA THR A 336 4.30 -13.08 3.43
C THR A 336 3.80 -12.61 2.07
N ILE A 337 4.63 -11.85 1.38
CA ILE A 337 4.45 -11.56 -0.05
C ILE A 337 5.09 -12.70 -0.82
N PRO A 338 4.40 -13.35 -1.79
CA PRO A 338 5.01 -14.39 -2.60
C PRO A 338 6.35 -13.94 -3.19
N GLY A 339 7.43 -14.64 -2.82
CA GLY A 339 8.80 -14.27 -3.16
C GLY A 339 9.62 -13.60 -2.05
N ALA A 340 8.99 -13.21 -0.94
CA ALA A 340 9.71 -12.78 0.26
C ALA A 340 9.78 -13.94 1.27
N PRO A 341 10.95 -14.49 1.60
CA PRO A 341 11.09 -15.62 2.50
C PRO A 341 11.08 -15.17 3.97
N ALA A 342 10.08 -14.41 4.38
CA ALA A 342 9.93 -13.92 5.75
C ALA A 342 8.46 -13.57 6.03
N MET A 343 8.00 -13.75 7.26
CA MET A 343 6.68 -13.28 7.69
C MET A 343 6.75 -11.76 7.91
N VAL A 344 6.05 -11.02 7.04
CA VAL A 344 6.02 -9.55 7.10
C VAL A 344 5.14 -9.10 8.25
N ILE A 345 3.94 -9.65 8.38
CA ILE A 345 3.00 -9.41 9.46
C ILE A 345 2.65 -10.76 10.07
N GLY A 346 2.69 -10.87 11.39
CA GLY A 346 2.38 -12.14 12.05
C GLY A 346 2.74 -12.17 13.52
N PHE A 347 2.95 -13.37 14.01
CA PHE A 347 3.31 -13.63 15.39
C PHE A 347 4.11 -14.94 15.50
N ASN A 348 4.88 -15.05 16.57
CA ASN A 348 5.45 -16.30 17.04
C ASN A 348 4.84 -16.66 18.41
N ARG A 349 5.44 -17.53 19.20
CA ARG A 349 4.89 -17.95 20.50
C ARG A 349 4.98 -16.89 21.60
N ASP A 350 5.73 -15.82 21.38
CA ASP A 350 6.05 -14.83 22.39
C ASP A 350 5.59 -13.42 22.01
N VAL A 351 5.59 -13.07 20.72
CA VAL A 351 5.37 -11.70 20.25
C VAL A 351 4.59 -11.68 18.92
N ALA A 352 3.73 -10.69 18.77
CA ALA A 352 3.04 -10.35 17.52
C ALA A 352 3.51 -8.98 17.00
N TRP A 353 3.50 -8.80 15.65
CA TRP A 353 3.92 -7.54 15.02
C TRP A 353 3.10 -7.22 13.77
N THR A 354 3.00 -5.93 13.50
CA THR A 354 2.32 -5.38 12.33
C THR A 354 2.87 -3.99 11.98
N PHE A 355 2.52 -3.48 10.81
CA PHE A 355 3.08 -2.24 10.28
C PHE A 355 2.01 -1.32 9.71
N THR A 356 2.25 0.00 9.82
CA THR A 356 1.58 1.03 9.01
C THR A 356 2.63 1.91 8.34
N ASN A 357 2.29 2.58 7.23
CA ASN A 357 3.22 3.49 6.57
C ASN A 357 3.45 4.76 7.40
N THR A 358 4.70 5.27 7.47
CA THR A 358 4.99 6.51 8.20
C THR A 358 4.60 7.76 7.46
N GLY A 359 4.54 7.73 6.11
CA GLY A 359 4.41 8.96 5.32
C GLY A 359 5.62 9.91 5.44
N ALA A 360 6.78 9.42 5.86
CA ALA A 360 7.97 10.24 5.98
C ALA A 360 8.53 10.67 4.63
N ASP A 361 9.00 11.91 4.53
CA ASP A 361 9.74 12.39 3.38
C ASP A 361 11.20 11.89 3.41
N VAL A 362 11.55 11.13 2.40
CA VAL A 362 12.83 10.42 2.27
C VAL A 362 13.43 10.57 0.87
N VAL A 363 13.04 11.62 0.12
CA VAL A 363 13.46 11.90 -1.26
C VAL A 363 14.00 13.32 -1.37
N ASP A 364 15.10 13.53 -2.09
CA ASP A 364 15.63 14.85 -2.45
C ASP A 364 16.15 14.89 -3.87
N TYR A 365 16.13 16.08 -4.48
CA TYR A 365 16.61 16.34 -5.83
C TYR A 365 17.80 17.30 -5.85
N TYR A 366 18.73 17.08 -6.79
CA TYR A 366 19.96 17.84 -6.92
C TYR A 366 20.21 18.26 -8.37
N SER A 367 20.48 19.56 -8.59
CA SER A 367 20.88 20.07 -9.89
C SER A 367 22.36 19.84 -10.11
N GLU A 368 22.70 18.95 -11.05
CA GLU A 368 24.07 18.54 -11.32
C GLU A 368 24.72 19.37 -12.43
N GLN A 369 25.99 19.69 -12.28
CA GLN A 369 26.81 20.21 -13.36
C GLN A 369 27.57 19.06 -14.05
N VAL A 370 27.35 18.87 -15.35
CA VAL A 370 27.95 17.81 -16.15
C VAL A 370 29.00 18.38 -17.11
N ASP A 371 29.90 17.53 -17.60
CA ASP A 371 30.95 17.88 -18.56
C ASP A 371 30.43 18.07 -20.00
N ASP A 372 29.38 17.37 -20.39
CA ASP A 372 28.72 17.46 -21.68
C ASP A 372 27.20 17.29 -21.50
N ASP A 373 26.45 18.32 -21.86
CA ASP A 373 25.00 18.33 -21.73
C ASP A 373 24.28 17.31 -22.61
N ALA A 374 24.88 16.94 -23.76
CA ALA A 374 24.26 16.01 -24.69
C ALA A 374 24.58 14.54 -24.33
N ASN A 375 25.78 14.27 -23.82
CA ASN A 375 26.24 12.92 -23.51
C ASN A 375 27.18 12.93 -22.28
N PRO A 376 26.65 13.15 -21.07
CA PRO A 376 27.47 13.35 -19.89
C PRO A 376 28.28 12.10 -19.55
N SER A 377 29.54 12.31 -19.17
CA SER A 377 30.45 11.28 -18.67
C SER A 377 30.91 11.55 -17.25
N ARG A 378 30.90 12.80 -16.82
CA ARG A 378 31.32 13.26 -15.48
C ARG A 378 30.38 14.33 -14.95
N TYR A 379 30.31 14.45 -13.63
CA TYR A 379 29.63 15.52 -12.92
C TYR A 379 30.58 16.15 -11.90
N GLN A 380 30.31 17.38 -11.51
CA GLN A 380 31.21 18.14 -10.64
C GLN A 380 30.68 18.15 -9.19
N VAL A 381 31.58 17.93 -8.21
CA VAL A 381 31.31 18.12 -6.78
C VAL A 381 32.53 18.78 -6.16
N ASP A 382 32.33 19.88 -5.46
CA ASP A 382 33.39 20.71 -4.79
C ASP A 382 34.54 21.05 -5.72
N GLY A 383 34.22 21.40 -6.97
CA GLY A 383 35.17 21.71 -8.01
C GLY A 383 35.87 20.50 -8.66
N ALA A 384 35.69 19.30 -8.13
CA ALA A 384 36.29 18.08 -8.69
C ALA A 384 35.31 17.32 -9.60
N TRP A 385 35.82 16.84 -10.73
CA TRP A 385 35.04 16.00 -11.65
C TRP A 385 35.01 14.53 -11.19
N ARG A 386 33.82 13.96 -11.07
CA ARG A 386 33.57 12.55 -10.74
C ARG A 386 32.96 11.83 -11.95
N SER A 387 33.32 10.58 -12.18
CA SER A 387 32.75 9.79 -13.26
C SER A 387 31.30 9.42 -12.96
N LEU A 388 30.42 9.49 -13.96
CA LEU A 388 29.07 8.94 -13.92
C LEU A 388 29.13 7.41 -14.10
N GLU A 389 28.31 6.69 -13.35
CA GLU A 389 27.97 5.31 -13.71
C GLU A 389 26.98 5.35 -14.87
N ARG A 390 27.30 4.66 -15.96
CA ARG A 390 26.47 4.57 -17.16
C ARG A 390 26.00 3.13 -17.34
N ARG A 391 24.70 2.92 -17.49
CA ARG A 391 24.12 1.59 -17.78
C ARG A 391 23.34 1.64 -19.08
N ILE A 392 23.64 0.71 -19.98
CA ILE A 392 22.89 0.52 -21.22
C ILE A 392 21.82 -0.53 -20.96
N GLU A 393 20.57 -0.11 -20.89
CA GLU A 393 19.43 -0.96 -20.65
C GLU A 393 18.74 -1.33 -21.97
N ARG A 394 18.54 -2.63 -22.17
CA ARG A 394 17.83 -3.17 -23.33
C ARG A 394 16.52 -3.78 -22.88
N TYR A 395 15.43 -3.30 -23.43
CA TYR A 395 14.08 -3.79 -23.13
C TYR A 395 13.71 -4.84 -24.18
N ARG A 396 13.33 -6.03 -23.69
CA ARG A 396 12.96 -7.15 -24.56
C ARG A 396 11.44 -7.26 -24.66
N GLY A 397 10.95 -7.51 -25.88
CA GLY A 397 9.54 -7.80 -26.13
C GLY A 397 9.19 -9.27 -25.93
N MET A 398 7.96 -9.63 -26.27
CA MET A 398 7.35 -10.95 -26.01
C MET A 398 8.07 -12.12 -26.70
N HIS A 399 8.82 -11.85 -27.79
CA HIS A 399 9.57 -12.86 -28.53
C HIS A 399 11.09 -12.71 -28.37
N GLY A 400 11.52 -11.94 -27.37
CA GLY A 400 12.93 -11.69 -27.06
C GLY A 400 13.59 -10.60 -27.91
N GLU A 401 12.86 -9.99 -28.85
CA GLU A 401 13.31 -8.84 -29.64
C GLU A 401 13.61 -7.63 -28.76
N ILE A 402 14.53 -6.78 -29.18
CA ILE A 402 14.82 -5.52 -28.48
C ILE A 402 13.83 -4.46 -28.95
N VAL A 403 12.93 -4.02 -28.06
CA VAL A 403 11.91 -3.00 -28.35
C VAL A 403 12.40 -1.58 -28.04
N ALA A 404 13.40 -1.44 -27.17
CA ALA A 404 14.04 -0.17 -26.86
C ALA A 404 15.43 -0.39 -26.24
N THR A 405 16.27 0.65 -26.33
CA THR A 405 17.57 0.72 -25.65
C THR A 405 17.73 2.12 -25.10
N ASP A 406 17.99 2.24 -23.81
CA ASP A 406 18.21 3.51 -23.12
C ASP A 406 19.59 3.51 -22.44
N THR A 407 20.20 4.69 -22.33
CA THR A 407 21.38 4.90 -21.47
C THR A 407 20.92 5.59 -20.19
N LEU A 408 21.11 4.94 -19.06
CA LEU A 408 20.81 5.47 -17.74
C LEU A 408 22.08 5.98 -17.08
N TYR A 409 21.96 7.11 -16.37
CA TYR A 409 23.05 7.78 -15.69
C TYR A 409 22.81 7.80 -14.19
N PHE A 410 23.89 7.57 -13.43
CA PHE A 410 23.84 7.61 -11.95
C PHE A 410 25.01 8.40 -11.40
N THR A 411 24.68 9.28 -10.46
CA THR A 411 25.67 9.94 -9.58
C THR A 411 25.84 9.12 -8.30
N HIS A 412 26.64 9.59 -7.35
CA HIS A 412 26.72 9.00 -6.01
C HIS A 412 25.40 9.15 -5.21
N ARG A 413 24.53 10.08 -5.58
CA ARG A 413 23.21 10.32 -4.97
C ARG A 413 22.18 9.31 -5.45
N GLY A 414 22.22 8.97 -6.75
CA GLY A 414 21.28 8.03 -7.36
C GLY A 414 21.07 8.29 -8.86
N PRO A 415 19.91 7.93 -9.42
CA PRO A 415 19.61 8.12 -10.82
C PRO A 415 19.61 9.60 -11.18
N MET A 416 20.12 9.90 -12.38
CA MET A 416 20.20 11.25 -12.94
C MET A 416 19.49 11.29 -14.28
N ARG A 417 18.64 12.29 -14.47
CA ARG A 417 17.84 12.50 -15.69
C ARG A 417 17.89 13.94 -16.15
N ARG A 418 17.67 14.16 -17.43
CA ARG A 418 17.52 15.51 -17.97
C ARG A 418 16.10 16.02 -17.69
N VAL A 419 16.04 17.20 -17.06
CA VAL A 419 14.82 17.91 -16.71
C VAL A 419 14.91 19.29 -17.32
N ARG A 420 14.16 19.55 -18.39
CA ARG A 420 14.28 20.76 -19.22
C ARG A 420 15.73 20.94 -19.72
N ASP A 421 16.39 22.00 -19.28
CA ASP A 421 17.76 22.38 -19.63
C ASP A 421 18.80 21.93 -18.60
N ARG A 422 18.42 21.18 -17.55
CA ARG A 422 19.28 20.79 -16.44
C ARG A 422 19.34 19.29 -16.27
N TRP A 423 20.45 18.81 -15.72
CA TRP A 423 20.58 17.46 -15.21
C TRP A 423 20.25 17.45 -13.73
N ILE A 424 19.28 16.62 -13.35
CA ILE A 424 18.82 16.46 -11.97
C ILE A 424 19.07 15.02 -11.55
N SER A 425 19.71 14.85 -10.38
CA SER A 425 19.78 13.55 -9.71
C SER A 425 18.78 13.47 -8.56
N MET A 426 18.33 12.26 -8.27
CA MET A 426 17.43 11.97 -7.15
C MET A 426 18.17 11.12 -6.12
N ARG A 427 18.06 11.50 -4.83
CA ARG A 427 18.44 10.67 -3.70
C ARG A 427 17.20 10.18 -2.99
N TRP A 428 17.13 8.88 -2.73
CA TRP A 428 15.97 8.22 -2.13
C TRP A 428 16.43 7.05 -1.27
N THR A 429 15.93 6.96 -0.02
CA THR A 429 16.39 5.93 0.93
C THR A 429 16.15 4.50 0.45
N VAL A 430 15.12 4.27 -0.37
CA VAL A 430 14.85 2.95 -0.99
C VAL A 430 15.99 2.48 -1.92
N LEU A 431 16.79 3.41 -2.45
CA LEU A 431 17.93 3.08 -3.32
C LEU A 431 19.21 2.82 -2.54
N GLU A 432 19.20 2.98 -1.23
CA GLU A 432 20.32 2.67 -0.37
C GLU A 432 20.28 1.21 0.07
N ALA A 433 21.45 0.57 0.19
CA ALA A 433 21.52 -0.81 0.64
C ALA A 433 21.04 -0.93 2.10
N GLY A 434 20.10 -1.84 2.35
CA GLY A 434 19.53 -2.12 3.65
C GLY A 434 19.60 -3.59 4.04
N ARG A 435 19.11 -3.91 5.23
CA ARG A 435 19.08 -5.27 5.80
C ARG A 435 17.65 -5.72 6.13
N GLU A 436 16.67 -5.21 5.42
CA GLU A 436 15.24 -5.35 5.73
C GLU A 436 14.80 -6.80 5.81
N LEU A 437 15.23 -7.66 4.86
CA LEU A 437 14.89 -9.07 4.87
C LEU A 437 15.48 -9.79 6.09
N SER A 438 16.71 -9.42 6.52
CA SER A 438 17.29 -9.97 7.75
C SER A 438 16.62 -9.42 9.01
N ALA A 439 16.06 -8.20 8.96
CA ALA A 439 15.26 -7.66 10.06
C ALA A 439 13.98 -8.47 10.26
N PHE A 440 13.24 -8.78 9.18
CA PHE A 440 12.06 -9.65 9.26
C PHE A 440 12.39 -11.05 9.77
N TYR A 441 13.52 -11.62 9.35
CA TYR A 441 14.01 -12.87 9.92
C TYR A 441 14.30 -12.72 11.42
N GLY A 442 14.95 -11.64 11.83
CA GLY A 442 15.26 -11.37 13.23
C GLY A 442 14.03 -11.27 14.12
N ILE A 443 12.99 -10.54 13.67
CA ILE A 443 11.76 -10.41 14.47
C ILE A 443 10.96 -11.70 14.56
N ALA A 444 11.07 -12.61 13.59
CA ALA A 444 10.47 -13.93 13.67
C ALA A 444 11.04 -14.78 14.84
N HIS A 445 12.24 -14.42 15.34
CA HIS A 445 12.90 -15.05 16.50
C HIS A 445 12.85 -14.17 17.76
N ALA A 446 12.22 -13.02 17.70
CA ALA A 446 12.09 -12.14 18.86
C ALA A 446 11.20 -12.77 19.94
N THR A 447 11.50 -12.47 21.21
CA THR A 447 10.76 -12.97 22.37
C THR A 447 10.06 -11.86 23.16
N SER A 448 10.21 -10.59 22.72
CA SER A 448 9.53 -9.45 23.33
C SER A 448 9.29 -8.32 22.35
N ALA A 449 8.32 -7.46 22.65
CA ALA A 449 7.98 -6.27 21.86
C ALA A 449 9.16 -5.30 21.75
N VAL A 450 9.92 -5.09 22.82
CA VAL A 450 11.12 -4.26 22.86
C VAL A 450 12.26 -4.83 22.00
N GLN A 451 12.36 -6.17 21.92
CA GLN A 451 13.34 -6.79 21.02
C GLN A 451 12.96 -6.58 19.54
N VAL A 452 11.68 -6.64 19.20
CA VAL A 452 11.20 -6.31 17.84
C VAL A 452 11.54 -4.86 17.50
N GLU A 453 11.24 -3.91 18.40
CA GLU A 453 11.58 -2.49 18.24
C GLU A 453 13.07 -2.28 17.96
N ARG A 454 13.94 -2.87 18.79
CA ARG A 454 15.39 -2.77 18.63
C ARG A 454 15.87 -3.33 17.28
N ILE A 455 15.44 -4.53 16.89
CA ILE A 455 15.85 -5.17 15.63
C ILE A 455 15.44 -4.30 14.45
N MET A 456 14.21 -3.78 14.46
CA MET A 456 13.69 -2.94 13.39
C MET A 456 14.43 -1.60 13.33
N GLY A 457 14.65 -0.94 14.46
CA GLY A 457 15.39 0.33 14.49
C GLY A 457 16.82 0.19 13.96
N GLU A 458 17.54 -0.88 14.32
CA GLU A 458 18.93 -1.09 13.92
C GLU A 458 19.10 -1.55 12.47
N SER A 459 18.16 -2.35 11.94
CA SER A 459 18.36 -3.10 10.69
C SER A 459 17.45 -2.67 9.55
N TYR A 460 16.27 -2.11 9.84
CA TYR A 460 15.27 -1.76 8.84
C TYR A 460 15.42 -0.31 8.36
N ARG A 461 15.48 -0.07 7.05
CA ARG A 461 15.71 1.26 6.48
C ARG A 461 14.63 1.76 5.55
N ALA A 462 14.04 0.86 4.74
CA ALA A 462 13.05 1.25 3.75
C ALA A 462 12.12 0.08 3.37
N PRO A 463 10.82 0.38 3.09
CA PRO A 463 10.13 1.67 3.25
C PRO A 463 9.98 2.05 4.72
N ALA A 464 9.97 3.34 5.05
CA ALA A 464 9.75 3.76 6.44
C ALA A 464 8.36 3.35 6.94
N GLN A 465 8.31 2.70 8.12
CA GLN A 465 7.08 2.11 8.66
C GLN A 465 6.92 2.44 10.15
N ASN A 466 5.68 2.52 10.63
CA ASN A 466 5.36 2.46 12.05
C ASN A 466 5.18 1.01 12.45
N MET A 467 6.19 0.44 13.05
CA MET A 467 6.18 -0.92 13.58
C MET A 467 5.46 -0.93 14.92
N LEU A 468 4.48 -1.81 15.08
CA LEU A 468 3.79 -2.07 16.33
C LEU A 468 3.99 -3.52 16.74
N ALA A 469 4.31 -3.76 18.00
CA ALA A 469 4.47 -5.09 18.59
C ALA A 469 3.76 -5.19 19.95
N ALA A 470 3.35 -6.41 20.28
CA ALA A 470 2.87 -6.76 21.63
C ALA A 470 3.39 -8.14 21.99
N ASP A 471 3.63 -8.42 23.28
CA ASP A 471 4.18 -9.70 23.74
C ASP A 471 3.40 -10.35 24.88
N ARG A 472 3.72 -11.62 25.12
CA ARG A 472 3.13 -12.43 26.22
C ARG A 472 3.44 -11.91 27.62
N GLY A 473 4.50 -11.10 27.77
CA GLY A 473 4.81 -10.41 29.03
C GLY A 473 3.85 -9.28 29.32
N GLY A 474 3.02 -8.92 28.34
CA GLY A 474 2.06 -7.82 28.45
C GLY A 474 2.58 -6.48 27.94
N HIS A 475 3.79 -6.44 27.39
CA HIS A 475 4.36 -5.23 26.86
C HIS A 475 3.82 -4.92 25.46
N ILE A 476 3.61 -3.62 25.20
CA ILE A 476 3.23 -3.06 23.90
C ILE A 476 4.25 -2.00 23.49
N ALA A 477 4.71 -2.04 22.25
CA ALA A 477 5.71 -1.10 21.73
C ALA A 477 5.36 -0.64 20.32
N ILE A 478 5.59 0.66 20.03
CA ILE A 478 5.48 1.23 18.69
C ILE A 478 6.71 2.07 18.38
N GLN A 479 7.21 1.98 17.14
CA GLN A 479 8.31 2.81 16.66
C GLN A 479 8.11 3.15 15.18
N SER A 480 8.30 4.43 14.84
CA SER A 480 8.52 4.82 13.44
C SER A 480 9.94 4.38 13.05
N THR A 481 10.04 3.36 12.20
CA THR A 481 11.32 2.77 11.81
C THR A 481 11.60 3.00 10.33
N GLY A 482 12.86 3.25 9.99
CA GLY A 482 13.30 3.56 8.64
C GLY A 482 14.67 4.23 8.65
N ARG A 483 15.02 4.87 7.54
CA ARG A 483 16.17 5.78 7.47
C ARG A 483 15.67 7.20 7.21
N PHE A 484 15.81 8.06 8.18
CA PHE A 484 15.36 9.45 8.13
C PHE A 484 16.56 10.37 7.91
N PRO A 485 16.67 11.06 6.74
CA PRO A 485 17.84 11.84 6.40
C PRO A 485 17.95 13.12 7.24
N ILE A 486 19.16 13.45 7.70
CA ILE A 486 19.50 14.77 8.21
C ILE A 486 19.91 15.62 7.01
N ARG A 487 19.12 16.62 6.70
CA ARG A 487 19.33 17.52 5.58
C ARG A 487 20.09 18.78 6.00
N ALA A 488 20.90 19.33 5.10
CA ALA A 488 21.57 20.60 5.29
C ALA A 488 20.58 21.79 5.16
N GLY A 489 20.96 22.95 5.68
CA GLY A 489 20.17 24.19 5.58
C GLY A 489 19.00 24.20 6.55
N ASP A 490 17.78 24.34 6.03
CA ASP A 490 16.52 24.35 6.79
C ASP A 490 16.09 22.96 7.31
N GLY A 491 16.84 21.92 6.98
CA GLY A 491 16.51 20.54 7.34
C GLY A 491 15.41 19.88 6.50
N LYS A 492 14.80 20.62 5.56
CA LYS A 492 13.66 20.19 4.73
C LYS A 492 14.08 19.82 3.31
N GLY A 493 13.25 19.08 2.59
CA GLY A 493 13.46 18.64 1.20
C GLY A 493 12.94 19.61 0.13
N GLY A 494 12.30 20.71 0.49
CA GLY A 494 11.41 21.53 -0.32
C GLY A 494 11.98 22.21 -1.57
N THR A 495 13.25 22.02 -1.92
CA THR A 495 13.89 22.66 -3.08
C THR A 495 14.88 21.74 -3.77
N VAL A 496 15.05 21.93 -5.08
CA VAL A 496 16.17 21.29 -5.81
C VAL A 496 17.50 21.89 -5.33
N ARG A 497 18.33 21.06 -4.73
CA ARG A 497 19.59 21.43 -4.10
C ARG A 497 20.70 21.62 -5.13
N ASP A 498 21.73 22.39 -4.78
CA ASP A 498 22.94 22.55 -5.62
C ASP A 498 23.80 21.28 -5.55
N GLY A 499 23.77 20.48 -6.61
CA GLY A 499 24.55 19.25 -6.73
C GLY A 499 26.05 19.44 -6.85
N ARG A 500 26.53 20.67 -7.11
CA ARG A 500 27.97 21.00 -7.16
C ARG A 500 28.63 21.01 -5.78
N LEU A 501 27.84 21.03 -4.71
CA LEU A 501 28.33 21.16 -3.33
C LEU A 501 28.05 19.88 -2.54
N SER A 502 29.07 19.26 -1.98
CA SER A 502 28.89 18.14 -1.03
C SER A 502 28.20 18.60 0.26
N ALA A 503 28.27 19.87 0.62
CA ALA A 503 27.52 20.46 1.72
C ALA A 503 26.00 20.39 1.53
N SER A 504 25.52 20.22 0.29
CA SER A 504 24.09 20.00 -0.02
C SER A 504 23.64 18.56 0.22
N ASP A 505 24.56 17.61 0.37
CA ASP A 505 24.23 16.20 0.61
C ASP A 505 23.58 15.99 1.98
N TRP A 506 22.93 14.85 2.15
CA TRP A 506 22.48 14.43 3.47
C TRP A 506 23.68 14.31 4.41
N GLN A 507 23.58 14.95 5.55
CA GLN A 507 24.64 15.00 6.58
C GLN A 507 24.63 13.73 7.48
N GLY A 508 23.88 12.73 7.10
CA GLY A 508 23.70 11.47 7.82
C GLY A 508 22.24 11.07 7.89
N ALA A 509 21.91 10.30 8.90
CA ALA A 509 20.54 9.91 9.24
C ALA A 509 20.30 10.12 10.74
N LEU A 510 19.05 10.32 11.13
CA LEU A 510 18.64 10.41 12.52
C LEU A 510 19.13 9.17 13.29
N PRO A 511 19.71 9.34 14.49
CA PRO A 511 19.99 8.22 15.38
C PRO A 511 18.68 7.49 15.79
N VAL A 512 18.72 6.17 15.89
CA VAL A 512 17.56 5.34 16.28
C VAL A 512 16.90 5.82 17.58
N ALA A 513 17.69 6.26 18.54
CA ALA A 513 17.18 6.79 19.82
C ALA A 513 16.33 8.07 19.68
N GLN A 514 16.35 8.72 18.52
CA GLN A 514 15.52 9.90 18.22
C GLN A 514 14.29 9.55 17.36
N TYR A 515 14.08 8.29 17.00
CA TYR A 515 12.89 7.89 16.29
C TYR A 515 11.66 8.05 17.18
N PRO A 516 10.51 8.48 16.61
CA PRO A 516 9.27 8.46 17.35
C PRO A 516 8.96 7.04 17.84
N HIS A 517 8.84 6.84 19.16
CA HIS A 517 8.60 5.54 19.77
C HIS A 517 7.89 5.66 21.12
N ALA A 518 7.27 4.58 21.54
CA ALA A 518 6.69 4.44 22.88
C ALA A 518 6.62 2.98 23.28
N VAL A 519 6.90 2.72 24.55
CA VAL A 519 6.74 1.40 25.20
C VAL A 519 5.87 1.60 26.45
N ASP A 520 4.86 0.77 26.60
CA ASP A 520 3.96 0.71 27.77
C ASP A 520 3.48 2.09 28.25
N PRO A 521 2.85 2.91 27.40
CA PRO A 521 2.42 4.23 27.79
C PRO A 521 1.33 4.18 28.88
N ALA A 522 1.24 5.24 29.70
CA ALA A 522 0.28 5.33 30.80
C ALA A 522 -1.19 5.12 30.38
N GLN A 523 -1.53 5.41 29.13
CA GLN A 523 -2.87 5.15 28.56
C GLN A 523 -3.16 3.67 28.30
N ALA A 524 -2.15 2.80 28.39
CA ALA A 524 -2.20 1.35 28.18
C ALA A 524 -2.73 0.93 26.79
N TYR A 525 -2.56 1.77 25.79
CA TYR A 525 -2.76 1.42 24.38
C TYR A 525 -1.85 2.25 23.48
N LEU A 526 -1.58 1.72 22.28
CA LEU A 526 -0.84 2.36 21.20
C LEU A 526 -1.64 2.20 19.90
N ALA A 527 -1.65 3.22 19.04
CA ALA A 527 -2.36 3.16 17.76
C ALA A 527 -1.66 3.97 16.69
N SER A 528 -1.65 3.41 15.48
CA SER A 528 -1.30 4.16 14.27
C SER A 528 -2.36 3.95 13.19
N ALA A 529 -2.80 5.06 12.63
CA ALA A 529 -3.61 5.15 11.43
C ALA A 529 -2.94 6.08 10.41
N ASN A 530 -1.59 6.07 10.35
CA ASN A 530 -0.73 6.91 9.53
C ASN A 530 -0.74 8.40 9.87
N GLN A 531 -1.18 8.79 11.06
CA GLN A 531 -1.19 10.17 11.53
C GLN A 531 0.23 10.68 11.84
N GLN A 532 0.33 11.92 12.26
CA GLN A 532 1.57 12.58 12.70
C GLN A 532 2.40 11.67 13.61
N PRO A 533 3.68 11.40 13.31
CA PRO A 533 4.47 10.45 14.11
C PRO A 533 4.76 10.94 15.53
N ILE A 534 5.03 12.22 15.71
CA ILE A 534 5.42 12.83 16.98
C ILE A 534 4.83 14.23 17.10
N ASP A 535 4.57 14.70 18.31
CA ASP A 535 4.15 16.08 18.55
C ASP A 535 5.26 17.06 18.12
N PRO A 536 4.99 17.99 17.20
CA PRO A 536 6.00 18.92 16.68
C PRO A 536 6.64 19.79 17.75
N ARG A 537 6.01 19.98 18.91
CA ARG A 537 6.60 20.72 20.04
C ARG A 537 7.75 19.98 20.73
N VAL A 538 7.84 18.66 20.54
CA VAL A 538 8.88 17.81 21.13
C VAL A 538 9.75 17.15 20.07
N ALA A 539 9.40 17.30 18.79
CA ALA A 539 10.13 16.70 17.69
C ALA A 539 11.49 17.33 17.50
N ALA A 540 12.53 16.51 17.40
CA ALA A 540 13.88 16.93 17.08
C ALA A 540 14.21 16.84 15.57
N GLY A 541 13.23 16.57 14.69
CA GLY A 541 13.46 16.38 13.27
C GLY A 541 12.23 16.70 12.42
N TRP A 542 12.45 16.73 11.11
CA TRP A 542 11.38 16.88 10.14
C TRP A 542 10.98 15.52 9.57
N TRP A 543 9.68 15.25 9.55
CA TRP A 543 9.12 13.95 9.18
C TRP A 543 8.35 13.97 7.87
N GLY A 544 8.10 15.13 7.31
CA GLY A 544 7.21 15.36 6.20
C GLY A 544 5.89 15.98 6.67
N GLY A 545 4.93 16.09 5.82
CA GLY A 545 3.67 16.78 6.11
C GLY A 545 2.44 16.03 5.57
N ASN A 546 1.29 16.69 5.70
CA ASN A 546 0.01 16.22 5.17
C ASN A 546 -0.51 14.94 5.85
N TYR A 547 -0.41 14.88 7.18
CA TYR A 547 -0.90 13.77 7.98
C TYR A 547 -2.39 13.95 8.29
N ASP A 548 -3.26 13.11 7.72
CA ASP A 548 -4.68 13.10 8.01
C ASP A 548 -4.97 12.51 9.40
N PRO A 549 -5.66 13.25 10.29
CA PRO A 549 -5.85 12.83 11.68
C PRO A 549 -7.08 11.97 11.92
N TRP A 550 -8.02 11.90 10.95
CA TRP A 550 -9.41 11.47 11.19
C TRP A 550 -9.53 10.03 11.67
N ARG A 551 -8.81 9.11 11.04
CA ARG A 551 -8.80 7.69 11.47
C ARG A 551 -8.16 7.51 12.84
N ALA A 552 -7.08 8.26 13.12
CA ALA A 552 -6.43 8.26 14.43
C ALA A 552 -7.36 8.79 15.53
N MET A 553 -8.04 9.92 15.28
CA MET A 553 -9.06 10.44 16.21
C MET A 553 -10.13 9.39 16.51
N ARG A 554 -10.61 8.68 15.48
CA ARG A 554 -11.65 7.66 15.64
C ARG A 554 -11.16 6.46 16.45
N ILE A 555 -10.01 5.85 16.11
CA ILE A 555 -9.52 4.68 16.85
C ILE A 555 -9.14 5.04 18.28
N ASN A 556 -8.51 6.19 18.50
CA ASN A 556 -8.18 6.62 19.85
C ASN A 556 -9.44 6.92 20.70
N ALA A 557 -10.50 7.48 20.09
CA ALA A 557 -11.78 7.66 20.76
C ALA A 557 -12.41 6.32 21.19
N LEU A 558 -12.39 5.32 20.30
CA LEU A 558 -12.90 3.97 20.60
C LEU A 558 -12.09 3.31 21.72
N LEU A 559 -10.75 3.38 21.67
CA LEU A 559 -9.87 2.80 22.67
C LEU A 559 -9.96 3.53 24.03
N ARG A 560 -10.19 4.85 24.03
CA ARG A 560 -10.45 5.61 25.28
C ARG A 560 -11.77 5.22 25.92
N ALA A 561 -12.79 4.99 25.12
CA ALA A 561 -14.13 4.65 25.59
C ALA A 561 -14.24 3.22 26.16
N ASP A 562 -13.43 2.29 25.68
CA ASP A 562 -13.45 0.88 26.10
C ASP A 562 -12.32 0.59 27.09
N SER A 563 -12.66 0.35 28.36
CA SER A 563 -11.70 0.04 29.43
C SER A 563 -11.47 -1.46 29.64
N ALA A 564 -12.19 -2.32 28.90
CA ALA A 564 -12.11 -3.78 28.99
C ALA A 564 -12.18 -4.41 27.58
N VAL A 565 -11.22 -4.01 26.73
CA VAL A 565 -11.16 -4.37 25.31
C VAL A 565 -11.07 -5.89 25.15
N THR A 566 -11.88 -6.44 24.27
CA THR A 566 -11.88 -7.87 23.92
C THR A 566 -11.37 -8.08 22.48
N PRO A 567 -10.92 -9.30 22.11
CA PRO A 567 -10.62 -9.61 20.71
C PRO A 567 -11.79 -9.31 19.76
N ALA A 568 -13.02 -9.54 20.19
CA ALA A 568 -14.21 -9.20 19.41
C ALA A 568 -14.40 -7.68 19.25
N ALA A 569 -14.06 -6.88 20.26
CA ALA A 569 -14.04 -5.42 20.12
C ALA A 569 -12.97 -4.96 19.13
N MET A 570 -11.76 -5.54 19.19
CA MET A 570 -10.68 -5.26 18.24
C MET A 570 -11.13 -5.53 16.79
N GLN A 571 -11.82 -6.64 16.52
CA GLN A 571 -12.37 -6.97 15.19
C GLN A 571 -13.43 -5.96 14.75
N ARG A 572 -14.34 -5.53 15.65
CA ARG A 572 -15.33 -4.49 15.32
C ARG A 572 -14.69 -3.15 15.01
N PHE A 573 -13.61 -2.78 15.69
CA PHE A 573 -12.90 -1.53 15.42
C PHE A 573 -12.26 -1.52 14.02
N GLN A 574 -11.75 -2.65 13.52
CA GLN A 574 -11.21 -2.76 12.14
C GLN A 574 -12.26 -2.48 11.07
N THR A 575 -13.53 -2.68 11.38
CA THR A 575 -14.64 -2.48 10.45
C THR A 575 -15.51 -1.29 10.83
N ASP A 576 -15.09 -0.46 11.78
CA ASP A 576 -15.83 0.73 12.17
C ASP A 576 -15.98 1.70 11.00
N ALA A 577 -17.22 2.08 10.73
CA ALA A 577 -17.59 2.97 9.63
C ALA A 577 -17.85 4.41 10.10
N GLY A 578 -17.54 4.75 11.35
CA GLY A 578 -17.71 6.09 11.91
C GLY A 578 -16.65 7.07 11.39
N SER A 579 -17.03 8.34 11.28
CA SER A 579 -16.21 9.39 10.71
C SER A 579 -16.00 10.56 11.66
N ALA A 580 -14.79 10.71 12.18
CA ALA A 580 -14.39 11.88 12.96
C ALA A 580 -14.41 13.16 12.10
N ARG A 581 -14.14 13.05 10.78
CA ARG A 581 -14.30 14.15 9.86
C ARG A 581 -15.75 14.65 9.79
N ALA A 582 -16.70 13.74 9.68
CA ALA A 582 -18.13 14.09 9.69
C ALA A 582 -18.56 14.68 11.04
N ASP A 583 -17.97 14.21 12.15
CA ASP A 583 -18.25 14.77 13.48
C ASP A 583 -17.88 16.26 13.56
N LEU A 584 -16.85 16.71 12.85
CA LEU A 584 -16.43 18.09 12.81
C LEU A 584 -17.20 18.91 11.77
N PHE A 585 -17.40 18.40 10.54
CA PHE A 585 -17.96 19.19 9.45
C PHE A 585 -19.50 19.22 9.39
N VAL A 586 -20.20 18.17 9.82
CA VAL A 586 -21.67 18.17 9.82
C VAL A 586 -22.26 19.31 10.64
N PRO A 587 -21.77 19.67 11.83
CA PRO A 587 -22.24 20.84 12.57
C PRO A 587 -22.14 22.14 11.75
N ALA A 588 -21.08 22.34 10.95
CA ALA A 588 -20.92 23.52 10.10
C ALA A 588 -22.00 23.56 8.98
N PHE A 589 -22.31 22.44 8.37
CA PHE A 589 -23.41 22.33 7.39
C PHE A 589 -24.79 22.56 8.04
N LEU A 590 -24.99 22.15 9.27
CA LEU A 590 -26.26 22.39 9.95
C LEU A 590 -26.44 23.85 10.40
N ALA A 591 -25.34 24.55 10.71
CA ALA A 591 -25.35 25.93 11.16
C ALA A 591 -25.86 26.93 10.09
N VAL A 592 -25.80 26.56 8.82
CA VAL A 592 -26.32 27.44 7.71
C VAL A 592 -27.80 27.25 7.43
N SER A 593 -28.54 26.59 8.31
CA SER A 593 -29.99 26.41 8.22
C SER A 593 -30.71 27.76 8.14
N GLY A 594 -31.61 27.89 7.15
CA GLY A 594 -32.38 29.11 6.95
C GLY A 594 -31.59 30.31 6.35
N ARG A 595 -30.31 30.14 6.02
CA ARG A 595 -29.49 31.17 5.41
C ARG A 595 -29.99 31.46 3.98
N THR A 596 -30.05 32.73 3.64
CA THR A 596 -30.34 33.18 2.27
C THR A 596 -29.04 33.62 1.63
N VAL A 597 -28.65 32.96 0.54
CA VAL A 597 -27.45 33.28 -0.25
C VAL A 597 -27.86 33.52 -1.69
N ALA A 598 -27.32 34.56 -2.31
CA ALA A 598 -27.61 34.89 -3.69
C ALA A 598 -27.27 33.74 -4.64
N GLY A 599 -28.17 33.39 -5.55
CA GLY A 599 -27.94 32.27 -6.48
C GLY A 599 -28.07 30.86 -5.90
N VAL A 600 -28.32 30.70 -4.59
CA VAL A 600 -28.50 29.43 -3.94
C VAL A 600 -29.96 29.05 -3.83
N ASN A 601 -30.30 27.83 -4.23
CA ASN A 601 -31.66 27.29 -4.08
C ASN A 601 -31.98 26.99 -2.62
N ALA A 602 -32.84 27.82 -2.02
CA ALA A 602 -33.22 27.70 -0.61
C ALA A 602 -33.90 26.37 -0.27
N GLY A 603 -34.68 25.78 -1.19
CA GLY A 603 -35.34 24.49 -1.01
C GLY A 603 -34.32 23.35 -1.01
N ALA A 604 -33.34 23.41 -1.89
CA ALA A 604 -32.23 22.45 -1.92
C ALA A 604 -31.39 22.52 -0.64
N LEU A 605 -31.05 23.72 -0.17
CA LEU A 605 -30.35 23.93 1.10
C LEU A 605 -31.13 23.33 2.30
N ALA A 606 -32.42 23.68 2.40
CA ALA A 606 -33.26 23.17 3.51
C ALA A 606 -33.36 21.64 3.51
N ASN A 607 -33.50 21.02 2.33
CA ASN A 607 -33.49 19.58 2.20
C ASN A 607 -32.13 18.96 2.57
N GLY A 608 -31.02 19.55 2.12
CA GLY A 608 -29.68 19.11 2.48
C GLY A 608 -29.44 19.14 3.99
N VAL A 609 -29.76 20.26 4.64
CA VAL A 609 -29.68 20.42 6.12
C VAL A 609 -30.53 19.36 6.82
N ARG A 610 -31.79 19.19 6.43
CA ARG A 610 -32.71 18.19 7.01
C ARG A 610 -32.16 16.77 6.92
N LEU A 611 -31.57 16.39 5.76
CA LEU A 611 -31.03 15.06 5.55
C LEU A 611 -29.76 14.83 6.36
N LEU A 612 -28.82 15.78 6.42
CA LEU A 612 -27.62 15.67 7.23
C LEU A 612 -27.93 15.66 8.73
N ALA A 613 -28.97 16.36 9.18
CA ALA A 613 -29.42 16.32 10.56
C ALA A 613 -29.94 14.91 11.01
N GLN A 614 -30.37 14.09 10.05
CA GLN A 614 -30.82 12.71 10.27
C GLN A 614 -29.69 11.68 10.18
N TRP A 615 -28.48 12.09 9.81
CA TRP A 615 -27.37 11.16 9.62
C TRP A 615 -26.62 10.86 10.92
N ASP A 616 -26.41 9.57 11.17
CA ASP A 616 -25.65 9.04 12.32
C ASP A 616 -24.12 9.17 12.15
N ARG A 617 -23.63 9.72 11.05
CA ARG A 617 -22.22 9.87 10.67
C ARG A 617 -21.49 8.54 10.47
N MET A 618 -22.25 7.50 10.17
CA MET A 618 -21.73 6.18 9.85
C MET A 618 -21.86 5.89 8.36
N TYR A 619 -20.80 5.35 7.77
CA TYR A 619 -20.77 4.93 6.37
C TYR A 619 -21.15 3.45 6.25
N THR A 620 -22.32 3.06 6.79
CA THR A 620 -22.83 1.70 6.63
C THR A 620 -23.31 1.44 5.20
N LYS A 621 -23.34 0.17 4.77
CA LYS A 621 -23.68 -0.22 3.40
C LYS A 621 -25.00 0.37 2.89
N ASP A 622 -26.00 0.39 3.74
CA ASP A 622 -27.36 0.83 3.44
C ASP A 622 -27.60 2.32 3.74
N ASN A 623 -26.60 3.03 4.29
CA ASN A 623 -26.74 4.46 4.60
C ASN A 623 -27.01 5.26 3.33
N ARG A 624 -27.94 6.22 3.41
CA ARG A 624 -28.34 7.08 2.29
C ARG A 624 -27.97 8.55 2.48
N ARG A 625 -27.28 8.90 3.55
CA ARG A 625 -26.89 10.30 3.89
C ARG A 625 -25.41 10.56 3.68
N ALA A 626 -24.58 9.51 3.81
CA ALA A 626 -23.14 9.58 3.58
C ALA A 626 -22.78 10.11 2.19
N VAL A 627 -23.54 9.74 1.16
CA VAL A 627 -23.33 10.21 -0.22
C VAL A 627 -23.52 11.73 -0.32
N LEU A 628 -24.51 12.30 0.38
CA LEU A 628 -24.75 13.73 0.41
C LEU A 628 -23.59 14.47 1.10
N PHE A 629 -23.10 13.92 2.20
CA PHE A 629 -21.97 14.52 2.90
C PHE A 629 -20.71 14.55 2.01
N GLU A 630 -20.37 13.45 1.36
CA GLU A 630 -19.20 13.42 0.47
C GLU A 630 -19.33 14.34 -0.73
N GLU A 631 -20.53 14.46 -1.31
CA GLU A 631 -20.77 15.41 -2.38
C GLU A 631 -20.68 16.86 -1.88
N ALA A 632 -21.20 17.16 -0.68
CA ALA A 632 -21.12 18.47 -0.06
C ALA A 632 -19.68 18.85 0.30
N MET A 633 -18.87 17.90 0.81
CA MET A 633 -17.45 18.11 1.07
C MET A 633 -16.67 18.39 -0.22
N ARG A 634 -16.95 17.64 -1.31
CA ARG A 634 -16.31 17.86 -2.61
C ARG A 634 -16.65 19.26 -3.18
N GLU A 635 -17.90 19.66 -3.09
CA GLU A 635 -18.32 21.02 -3.51
C GLU A 635 -17.71 22.10 -2.62
N LEU A 636 -17.58 21.85 -1.32
CA LEU A 636 -16.93 22.76 -0.38
C LEU A 636 -15.45 22.95 -0.72
N GLU A 637 -14.70 21.89 -0.88
CA GLU A 637 -13.29 21.92 -1.29
C GLU A 637 -13.09 22.60 -2.63
N ARG A 638 -13.93 22.28 -3.62
CA ARG A 638 -13.86 22.87 -4.96
C ARG A 638 -14.06 24.37 -4.96
N ARG A 639 -14.97 24.89 -4.14
CA ARG A 639 -15.26 26.33 -4.04
C ARG A 639 -14.23 27.06 -3.19
N THR A 640 -13.74 26.42 -2.14
CA THR A 640 -12.77 27.00 -1.21
C THR A 640 -11.37 27.11 -1.82
N TRP A 641 -10.98 26.15 -2.68
CA TRP A 641 -9.63 26.07 -3.25
C TRP A 641 -9.60 26.36 -4.75
N ASP A 642 -10.50 27.17 -5.25
CA ASP A 642 -10.63 27.46 -6.68
C ASP A 642 -9.45 28.28 -7.24
N GLU A 643 -8.66 28.97 -6.40
CA GLU A 643 -7.40 29.58 -6.80
C GLU A 643 -6.33 28.58 -7.21
N LEU A 644 -6.41 27.36 -6.73
CA LEU A 644 -5.50 26.29 -7.14
C LEU A 644 -5.84 25.74 -8.53
N ALA A 645 -7.05 25.97 -9.03
CA ALA A 645 -7.49 25.57 -10.36
C ALA A 645 -7.21 26.68 -11.37
N VAL A 646 -6.64 26.33 -12.53
CA VAL A 646 -6.46 27.25 -13.65
C VAL A 646 -7.18 26.73 -14.86
N VAL A 647 -8.06 27.53 -15.43
CA VAL A 647 -8.78 27.18 -16.65
C VAL A 647 -7.79 26.95 -17.80
N GLY A 648 -7.85 25.78 -18.40
CA GLY A 648 -6.99 25.41 -19.54
C GLY A 648 -5.64 24.79 -19.17
N ASP A 649 -5.29 24.71 -17.89
CA ASP A 649 -4.12 23.95 -17.44
C ASP A 649 -4.53 22.52 -17.05
N THR A 650 -3.87 21.54 -17.66
CA THR A 650 -4.11 20.10 -17.39
C THR A 650 -3.38 19.60 -16.14
N ARG A 651 -2.47 20.38 -15.57
CA ARG A 651 -1.79 20.03 -14.34
C ARG A 651 -2.72 20.25 -13.16
N ARG A 652 -3.08 19.17 -12.51
CA ARG A 652 -3.83 19.22 -11.25
C ARG A 652 -2.91 19.58 -10.10
N VAL A 653 -3.29 20.54 -9.29
CA VAL A 653 -2.68 20.82 -7.98
C VAL A 653 -3.42 19.98 -6.96
N ALA A 654 -2.70 19.36 -6.02
CA ALA A 654 -3.33 18.61 -4.95
C ALA A 654 -4.26 19.50 -4.13
N THR A 655 -5.39 18.93 -3.69
CA THR A 655 -6.29 19.62 -2.77
C THR A 655 -5.67 19.60 -1.37
N PRO A 656 -5.63 20.72 -0.63
CA PRO A 656 -5.22 20.75 0.75
C PRO A 656 -6.01 19.73 1.59
N SER A 657 -5.39 19.17 2.63
CA SER A 657 -6.07 18.17 3.46
C SER A 657 -7.31 18.76 4.14
N THR A 658 -8.28 17.91 4.45
CA THR A 658 -9.49 18.36 5.16
C THR A 658 -9.19 18.82 6.58
N ALA A 659 -8.00 18.52 7.13
CA ALA A 659 -7.53 19.11 8.38
C ALA A 659 -7.23 20.62 8.23
N ILE A 660 -6.70 21.05 7.08
CA ILE A 660 -6.51 22.47 6.75
C ILE A 660 -7.87 23.16 6.51
N LEU A 661 -8.80 22.48 5.87
CA LEU A 661 -10.16 23.00 5.71
C LEU A 661 -10.86 23.13 7.08
N ALA A 662 -10.61 22.23 8.02
CA ALA A 662 -11.10 22.33 9.39
C ALA A 662 -10.51 23.55 10.14
N GLU A 663 -9.22 23.81 9.95
CA GLU A 663 -8.55 25.02 10.45
C GLU A 663 -9.20 26.28 9.86
N LEU A 664 -9.46 26.30 8.55
CA LEU A 664 -10.09 27.43 7.87
C LEU A 664 -11.52 27.72 8.39
N LEU A 665 -12.26 26.71 8.86
CA LEU A 665 -13.58 26.89 9.46
C LEU A 665 -13.58 27.87 10.66
N ALA A 666 -12.44 28.03 11.34
CA ALA A 666 -12.31 28.99 12.44
C ALA A 666 -12.27 30.45 11.98
N ASP A 667 -11.85 30.73 10.74
CA ASP A 667 -11.78 32.07 10.16
C ASP A 667 -12.90 32.29 9.13
N SER A 668 -14.04 32.85 9.57
CA SER A 668 -15.21 33.07 8.72
C SER A 668 -15.04 34.15 7.66
N ALA A 669 -13.99 34.96 7.76
CA ALA A 669 -13.72 36.11 6.89
C ALA A 669 -12.50 35.89 5.99
N SER A 670 -11.89 34.73 6.01
CA SER A 670 -10.74 34.42 5.16
C SER A 670 -11.05 34.64 3.67
N GLN A 671 -10.05 35.11 2.93
CA GLN A 671 -10.16 35.30 1.48
C GLN A 671 -10.31 33.95 0.71
N TRP A 672 -9.94 32.83 1.29
CA TRP A 672 -10.14 31.48 0.72
C TRP A 672 -11.62 31.10 0.59
N TRP A 673 -12.56 31.84 1.21
CA TRP A 673 -14.00 31.58 1.04
C TRP A 673 -14.61 32.26 -0.18
N ASP A 674 -13.85 33.09 -0.91
CA ASP A 674 -14.33 33.81 -2.08
C ASP A 674 -14.28 32.93 -3.35
N ASP A 675 -15.42 32.44 -3.82
CA ASP A 675 -15.50 31.65 -5.07
C ASP A 675 -15.37 32.61 -6.26
N ARG A 676 -14.18 32.68 -6.86
CA ARG A 676 -13.85 33.57 -7.99
C ARG A 676 -14.70 33.36 -9.25
N SER A 677 -15.50 32.30 -9.31
CA SER A 677 -16.45 32.08 -10.40
C SER A 677 -17.73 32.89 -10.25
N THR A 678 -17.94 33.58 -9.11
CA THR A 678 -19.09 34.44 -8.84
C THR A 678 -18.68 35.93 -8.80
N PRO A 679 -19.60 36.85 -9.01
CA PRO A 679 -19.32 38.28 -8.91
C PRO A 679 -19.39 38.83 -7.48
N GLN A 680 -19.85 38.04 -6.50
CA GLN A 680 -19.97 38.42 -5.09
C GLN A 680 -18.72 38.00 -4.34
N VAL A 681 -18.44 38.67 -3.23
CA VAL A 681 -17.41 38.23 -2.26
C VAL A 681 -18.10 37.39 -1.18
N GLU A 682 -17.88 36.13 -1.22
CA GLU A 682 -18.46 35.16 -0.27
C GLU A 682 -17.66 35.06 1.03
N ARG A 683 -18.35 34.54 2.03
CA ARG A 683 -17.76 34.15 3.33
C ARG A 683 -18.03 32.69 3.61
N ARG A 684 -17.39 32.15 4.66
CA ARG A 684 -17.53 30.75 5.07
C ARG A 684 -18.93 30.19 4.95
N ASP A 685 -19.90 30.86 5.59
CA ASP A 685 -21.28 30.33 5.65
C ASP A 685 -22.00 30.39 4.32
N ASP A 686 -21.62 31.33 3.42
CA ASP A 686 -22.18 31.43 2.07
C ASP A 686 -21.70 30.24 1.22
N ILE A 687 -20.37 29.91 1.29
CA ILE A 687 -19.77 28.79 0.58
C ILE A 687 -20.29 27.45 1.11
N ILE A 688 -20.42 27.29 2.44
CA ILE A 688 -21.00 26.08 3.02
C ILE A 688 -22.43 25.87 2.55
N ALA A 689 -23.28 26.93 2.56
CA ALA A 689 -24.66 26.86 2.09
C ALA A 689 -24.75 26.53 0.59
N ALA A 690 -23.94 27.21 -0.23
CA ALA A 690 -23.86 26.96 -1.66
C ALA A 690 -23.43 25.53 -1.98
N SER A 691 -22.44 25.01 -1.26
CA SER A 691 -21.91 23.65 -1.44
C SER A 691 -22.96 22.59 -1.10
N LEU A 692 -23.65 22.72 0.02
CA LEU A 692 -24.69 21.78 0.42
C LEU A 692 -25.90 21.79 -0.53
N ALA A 693 -26.34 22.98 -0.97
CA ALA A 693 -27.45 23.12 -1.93
C ALA A 693 -27.08 22.53 -3.30
N ALA A 694 -25.86 22.75 -3.78
CA ALA A 694 -25.35 22.19 -5.02
C ALA A 694 -25.24 20.66 -4.94
N ALA A 695 -24.71 20.13 -3.86
CA ALA A 695 -24.61 18.69 -3.62
C ALA A 695 -25.97 18.01 -3.62
N TYR A 696 -26.96 18.56 -2.91
CA TYR A 696 -28.32 18.03 -2.94
C TYR A 696 -28.90 18.06 -4.34
N THR A 697 -28.78 19.19 -5.04
CA THR A 697 -29.31 19.37 -6.40
C THR A 697 -28.71 18.33 -7.37
N THR A 698 -27.40 18.18 -7.33
CA THR A 698 -26.66 17.20 -8.19
C THR A 698 -27.10 15.78 -7.91
N LEU A 699 -27.17 15.40 -6.62
CA LEU A 699 -27.57 14.07 -6.24
C LEU A 699 -29.03 13.76 -6.58
N HIS A 700 -29.93 14.71 -6.33
CA HIS A 700 -31.34 14.55 -6.67
C HIS A 700 -31.55 14.41 -8.18
N ALA A 701 -30.83 15.20 -8.97
CA ALA A 701 -30.90 15.09 -10.44
C ALA A 701 -30.36 13.76 -10.97
N ARG A 702 -29.28 13.24 -10.36
CA ARG A 702 -28.62 11.98 -10.76
C ARG A 702 -29.34 10.73 -10.26
N SER A 703 -29.86 10.76 -9.03
CA SER A 703 -30.26 9.58 -8.28
C SER A 703 -31.72 9.61 -7.81
N GLY A 704 -32.49 10.66 -8.15
CA GLY A 704 -33.88 10.83 -7.74
C GLY A 704 -34.05 11.16 -6.27
N GLU A 705 -35.17 10.76 -5.69
CA GLU A 705 -35.50 11.07 -4.28
C GLU A 705 -34.48 10.49 -3.28
N PRO A 706 -34.25 11.15 -2.13
CA PRO A 706 -33.24 10.79 -1.16
C PRO A 706 -33.31 9.36 -0.57
N ASP A 707 -34.48 8.72 -0.71
CA ASP A 707 -34.68 7.34 -0.24
C ASP A 707 -34.53 6.29 -1.35
N ALA A 708 -34.25 6.71 -2.57
CA ALA A 708 -33.97 5.83 -3.70
C ALA A 708 -32.64 5.09 -3.53
N ASP A 709 -32.50 3.98 -4.22
CA ASP A 709 -31.29 3.13 -4.17
C ASP A 709 -30.01 3.86 -4.67
N GLY A 710 -30.12 4.87 -5.52
CA GLY A 710 -29.00 5.69 -5.98
C GLY A 710 -28.32 6.52 -4.87
N TRP A 711 -28.94 6.63 -3.70
CA TRP A 711 -28.39 7.28 -2.52
C TRP A 711 -27.75 6.27 -1.55
N ARG A 712 -27.88 4.98 -1.76
CA ARG A 712 -27.26 3.98 -0.89
C ARG A 712 -25.75 3.99 -1.04
N TRP A 713 -25.04 3.91 0.09
CA TRP A 713 -23.59 3.93 0.11
C TRP A 713 -22.96 2.78 -0.70
N ASP A 714 -23.46 1.56 -0.55
CA ASP A 714 -22.96 0.39 -1.26
C ASP A 714 -23.27 0.38 -2.79
N ARG A 715 -24.03 1.34 -3.29
CA ARG A 715 -24.25 1.56 -4.73
C ARG A 715 -23.28 2.58 -5.32
N VAL A 716 -22.73 3.44 -4.47
CA VAL A 716 -21.78 4.50 -4.86
C VAL A 716 -20.35 4.11 -4.53
N ARG A 717 -20.17 3.37 -3.43
CA ARG A 717 -18.88 2.87 -2.97
C ARG A 717 -18.92 1.35 -2.86
N PHE A 718 -17.94 0.68 -3.45
CA PHE A 718 -17.84 -0.77 -3.50
C PHE A 718 -16.36 -1.18 -3.57
N ALA A 719 -16.04 -2.45 -3.31
CA ALA A 719 -14.71 -2.97 -3.54
C ALA A 719 -14.61 -3.71 -4.88
N ASN A 720 -13.49 -3.54 -5.54
CA ASN A 720 -13.09 -4.23 -6.75
C ASN A 720 -11.78 -4.98 -6.49
N ILE A 721 -11.83 -6.30 -6.45
CA ILE A 721 -10.66 -7.14 -6.30
C ILE A 721 -10.30 -7.67 -7.68
N ASN A 722 -9.31 -7.04 -8.29
CA ASN A 722 -8.98 -7.30 -9.68
C ASN A 722 -8.01 -8.49 -9.82
N HIS A 723 -8.27 -9.34 -10.81
CA HIS A 723 -7.28 -10.33 -11.25
C HIS A 723 -5.98 -9.65 -11.71
N LEU A 724 -4.83 -10.29 -11.51
CA LEU A 724 -3.51 -9.71 -11.83
C LEU A 724 -3.38 -9.22 -13.28
N LEU A 725 -3.98 -9.94 -14.24
CA LEU A 725 -4.05 -9.53 -15.64
C LEU A 725 -5.29 -8.67 -15.98
N ARG A 726 -6.00 -8.15 -14.96
CA ARG A 726 -7.21 -7.34 -15.14
C ARG A 726 -8.31 -8.02 -15.97
N LEU A 727 -8.44 -9.34 -15.84
CA LEU A 727 -9.49 -10.13 -16.50
C LEU A 727 -10.79 -10.06 -15.67
N PRO A 728 -11.88 -9.43 -16.17
CA PRO A 728 -13.09 -9.24 -15.37
C PRO A 728 -13.75 -10.57 -14.93
N ALA A 729 -13.68 -11.60 -15.78
CA ALA A 729 -14.24 -12.93 -15.47
C ALA A 729 -13.53 -13.65 -14.31
N LEU A 730 -12.31 -13.22 -13.94
CA LEU A 730 -11.51 -13.78 -12.86
C LEU A 730 -11.35 -12.79 -11.70
N SER A 731 -12.11 -11.69 -11.72
CA SER A 731 -12.12 -10.63 -10.72
C SER A 731 -13.41 -10.69 -9.91
N ALA A 732 -13.37 -10.24 -8.67
CA ALA A 732 -14.54 -10.00 -7.84
C ALA A 732 -14.83 -8.49 -7.81
N LEU A 733 -15.87 -8.06 -8.51
CA LEU A 733 -16.16 -6.66 -8.77
C LEU A 733 -17.46 -6.21 -8.11
N LYS A 734 -17.52 -4.92 -7.76
CA LYS A 734 -18.69 -4.26 -7.18
C LYS A 734 -19.19 -4.94 -5.89
N LEU A 735 -18.25 -5.36 -5.05
CA LEU A 735 -18.58 -5.98 -3.77
C LEU A 735 -19.09 -4.91 -2.81
N PRO A 736 -20.26 -5.13 -2.16
CA PRO A 736 -20.80 -4.17 -1.21
C PRO A 736 -19.93 -4.15 0.07
N VAL A 737 -19.36 -3.00 0.38
CA VAL A 737 -18.56 -2.76 1.58
C VAL A 737 -19.06 -1.54 2.32
N GLN A 738 -18.77 -1.46 3.61
CA GLN A 738 -18.97 -0.25 4.42
C GLN A 738 -17.69 0.54 4.55
N GLY A 739 -17.79 1.74 5.13
CA GLY A 739 -16.66 2.63 5.34
C GLY A 739 -16.53 3.71 4.26
N GLY A 740 -15.80 4.74 4.56
CA GLY A 740 -15.58 5.91 3.72
C GLY A 740 -14.09 6.22 3.52
N PRO A 741 -13.76 7.34 2.89
CA PRO A 741 -12.36 7.71 2.63
C PRO A 741 -11.51 7.80 3.89
N GLU A 742 -12.07 8.35 4.97
CA GLU A 742 -11.38 8.67 6.21
C GLU A 742 -11.98 7.89 7.42
N THR A 743 -12.43 6.66 7.20
CA THR A 743 -12.89 5.78 8.28
C THR A 743 -11.92 4.64 8.53
N LEU A 744 -11.99 3.98 9.68
CA LEU A 744 -11.14 2.83 10.00
C LEU A 744 -11.33 1.67 9.02
N SER A 745 -12.56 1.46 8.55
CA SER A 745 -12.85 0.56 7.42
C SER A 745 -12.82 1.38 6.12
N PRO A 746 -11.68 1.47 5.40
CA PRO A 746 -11.57 2.38 4.27
C PRO A 746 -12.28 1.85 3.02
N SER A 747 -12.84 2.77 2.26
CA SER A 747 -13.40 2.51 0.95
C SER A 747 -12.97 3.61 -0.02
N SER A 748 -12.16 3.26 -1.02
CA SER A 748 -11.71 4.20 -2.06
C SER A 748 -12.77 4.44 -3.13
N GLY A 749 -12.67 5.53 -3.89
CA GLY A 749 -13.59 5.87 -4.98
C GLY A 749 -13.57 4.83 -6.11
N THR A 750 -12.38 4.32 -6.45
CA THR A 750 -12.22 3.25 -7.45
C THR A 750 -12.54 1.85 -6.91
N GLY A 751 -12.63 1.70 -5.60
CA GLY A 751 -12.84 0.42 -4.93
C GLY A 751 -11.67 -0.56 -5.00
N THR A 752 -10.53 -0.16 -5.56
CA THR A 752 -9.38 -1.05 -5.78
C THR A 752 -8.37 -1.06 -4.64
N HIS A 753 -8.61 -0.30 -3.59
CA HIS A 753 -7.75 -0.15 -2.43
C HIS A 753 -8.57 -0.32 -1.16
N GLY A 754 -8.00 -0.99 -0.15
CA GLY A 754 -8.69 -1.25 1.11
C GLY A 754 -7.94 -2.24 1.99
N SER A 755 -8.62 -2.74 3.04
CA SER A 755 -8.08 -3.76 3.96
C SER A 755 -7.57 -4.98 3.20
N SER A 756 -6.27 -5.16 3.13
CA SER A 756 -5.66 -6.29 2.42
C SER A 756 -5.41 -7.50 3.32
N TRP A 757 -5.33 -7.29 4.63
CA TRP A 757 -5.20 -8.30 5.68
C TRP A 757 -5.75 -7.74 6.99
N ARG A 758 -6.66 -8.45 7.64
CA ARG A 758 -7.10 -8.13 8.99
C ARG A 758 -6.64 -9.22 9.94
N MET A 759 -5.98 -8.86 11.02
CA MET A 759 -5.48 -9.77 12.04
C MET A 759 -5.75 -9.22 13.42
N VAL A 760 -6.16 -10.08 14.33
CA VAL A 760 -6.24 -9.81 15.78
C VAL A 760 -5.54 -10.95 16.50
N VAL A 761 -4.63 -10.62 17.41
CA VAL A 761 -3.88 -11.59 18.23
C VAL A 761 -4.06 -11.27 19.70
N GLU A 762 -4.39 -12.29 20.49
CA GLU A 762 -4.38 -12.27 21.94
C GLU A 762 -3.19 -13.06 22.47
N LEU A 763 -2.35 -12.41 23.24
CA LEU A 763 -1.05 -12.91 23.69
C LEU A 763 -1.15 -13.49 25.11
N GLY A 764 -1.98 -14.52 25.24
CA GLY A 764 -2.16 -15.28 26.49
C GLY A 764 -1.10 -16.37 26.69
N SER A 765 -1.37 -17.28 27.65
CA SER A 765 -0.53 -18.47 27.89
C SER A 765 -0.43 -19.35 26.64
N GLU A 766 -1.53 -19.50 25.91
CA GLU A 766 -1.59 -19.94 24.53
C GLU A 766 -2.05 -18.77 23.68
N ILE A 767 -1.40 -18.56 22.54
CA ILE A 767 -1.79 -17.49 21.60
C ILE A 767 -3.07 -17.88 20.88
N THR A 768 -4.03 -16.99 20.87
CA THR A 768 -5.22 -17.07 20.03
C THR A 768 -5.21 -15.95 19.02
N ALA A 769 -5.52 -16.25 17.77
CA ALA A 769 -5.48 -15.28 16.69
C ALA A 769 -6.61 -15.51 15.69
N TRP A 770 -7.01 -14.43 15.05
CA TRP A 770 -8.04 -14.41 14.01
C TRP A 770 -7.57 -13.57 12.85
N ALA A 771 -7.91 -13.98 11.63
CA ALA A 771 -7.61 -13.19 10.45
C ALA A 771 -8.58 -13.42 9.30
N THR A 772 -8.54 -12.48 8.35
CA THR A 772 -9.19 -12.60 7.03
C THR A 772 -8.49 -11.68 6.02
N TYR A 773 -8.66 -11.99 4.73
CA TYR A 773 -8.17 -11.15 3.62
C TYR A 773 -9.03 -11.34 2.37
N PRO A 774 -9.02 -10.38 1.43
CA PRO A 774 -9.80 -10.47 0.20
C PRO A 774 -9.15 -11.44 -0.79
N GLY A 775 -9.67 -12.67 -0.88
CA GLY A 775 -9.15 -13.70 -1.77
C GLY A 775 -9.18 -15.09 -1.12
N GLY A 776 -8.19 -15.88 -1.41
CA GLY A 776 -7.94 -17.22 -0.87
C GLY A 776 -6.47 -17.62 -1.05
N GLN A 777 -6.10 -18.83 -0.65
CA GLN A 777 -4.71 -19.30 -0.73
C GLN A 777 -4.26 -19.66 -2.15
N SER A 778 -5.17 -20.13 -2.99
CA SER A 778 -4.83 -20.58 -4.34
C SER A 778 -4.72 -19.42 -5.34
N GLY A 779 -3.73 -19.50 -6.22
CA GLY A 779 -3.65 -18.68 -7.42
C GLY A 779 -4.40 -19.24 -8.62
N ASN A 780 -4.95 -20.46 -8.51
CA ASN A 780 -5.72 -21.08 -9.57
C ASN A 780 -7.18 -20.59 -9.56
N PRO A 781 -7.65 -19.87 -10.60
CA PRO A 781 -8.99 -19.29 -10.62
C PRO A 781 -10.15 -20.29 -10.58
N ILE A 782 -9.89 -21.59 -10.81
CA ILE A 782 -10.90 -22.65 -10.75
C ILE A 782 -10.94 -23.31 -9.37
N SER A 783 -9.94 -23.07 -8.52
CA SER A 783 -9.92 -23.63 -7.17
C SER A 783 -11.01 -23.00 -6.30
N THR A 784 -11.62 -23.84 -5.46
CA THR A 784 -12.51 -23.36 -4.39
C THR A 784 -11.81 -22.49 -3.35
N ARG A 785 -10.47 -22.43 -3.39
CA ARG A 785 -9.60 -21.63 -2.51
C ARG A 785 -9.04 -20.37 -3.18
N TYR A 786 -9.63 -19.94 -4.29
CA TYR A 786 -9.18 -18.73 -4.99
C TYR A 786 -9.74 -17.45 -4.36
N ASP A 787 -11.01 -17.46 -3.97
CA ASP A 787 -11.78 -16.31 -3.51
C ASP A 787 -12.71 -16.61 -2.31
N ASP A 788 -12.52 -17.75 -1.66
CA ASP A 788 -13.40 -18.31 -0.62
C ASP A 788 -13.55 -17.43 0.63
N ARG A 789 -12.64 -16.49 0.89
CA ARG A 789 -12.69 -15.60 2.05
C ARG A 789 -13.36 -14.25 1.77
N ILE A 790 -13.63 -13.92 0.51
CA ILE A 790 -14.29 -12.66 0.13
C ILE A 790 -15.62 -12.47 0.86
N PRO A 791 -16.51 -13.48 1.01
CA PRO A 791 -17.77 -13.30 1.74
C PRO A 791 -17.60 -12.92 3.21
N LEU A 792 -16.59 -13.45 3.90
CA LEU A 792 -16.26 -13.09 5.29
C LEU A 792 -15.61 -11.70 5.34
N TRP A 793 -14.67 -11.44 4.45
CA TRP A 793 -13.98 -10.14 4.37
C TRP A 793 -14.96 -8.98 4.13
N THR A 794 -15.94 -9.13 3.24
CA THR A 794 -16.98 -8.11 2.97
C THR A 794 -17.92 -7.86 4.15
N LYS A 795 -18.05 -8.84 5.06
CA LYS A 795 -18.81 -8.70 6.31
C LYS A 795 -17.96 -8.17 7.46
N GLY A 796 -16.64 -8.16 7.31
CA GLY A 796 -15.71 -7.80 8.38
C GLY A 796 -15.51 -8.93 9.40
N GLU A 797 -15.83 -10.17 9.04
CA GLU A 797 -15.68 -11.35 9.89
C GLU A 797 -14.27 -11.93 9.75
N LEU A 798 -13.66 -12.28 10.89
CA LEU A 798 -12.37 -12.96 10.97
C LEU A 798 -12.56 -14.42 11.38
N GLN A 799 -11.71 -15.30 10.84
CA GLN A 799 -11.67 -16.72 11.18
C GLN A 799 -10.59 -17.00 12.22
N PRO A 800 -10.78 -17.93 13.16
CA PRO A 800 -9.71 -18.38 14.04
C PRO A 800 -8.57 -19.02 13.26
N LEU A 801 -7.34 -18.79 13.71
CA LEU A 801 -6.13 -19.34 13.13
C LEU A 801 -5.71 -20.60 13.90
N HIS A 802 -5.34 -21.65 13.17
CA HIS A 802 -4.78 -22.86 13.78
C HIS A 802 -3.26 -22.72 13.89
N VAL A 803 -2.70 -22.99 15.06
CA VAL A 803 -1.27 -22.87 15.32
C VAL A 803 -0.75 -24.18 15.92
N PRO A 804 -0.76 -25.31 15.18
CA PRO A 804 -0.34 -26.60 15.67
C PRO A 804 1.16 -26.63 15.96
N ARG A 805 1.57 -27.24 17.07
CA ARG A 805 3.00 -27.40 17.44
C ARG A 805 3.68 -28.58 16.73
N THR A 806 2.87 -29.51 16.23
CA THR A 806 3.34 -30.73 15.56
C THR A 806 2.47 -31.03 14.32
N PRO A 807 2.95 -31.85 13.38
CA PRO A 807 2.16 -32.22 12.20
C PRO A 807 0.80 -32.86 12.53
N ASP A 808 0.68 -33.50 13.68
CA ASP A 808 -0.53 -34.19 14.13
C ASP A 808 -1.40 -33.32 15.05
N GLY A 809 -1.06 -32.04 15.23
CA GLY A 809 -1.76 -31.11 16.10
C GLY A 809 -3.09 -30.59 15.54
N LEU A 810 -3.40 -30.82 14.27
CA LEU A 810 -4.72 -30.54 13.68
C LEU A 810 -5.62 -31.77 13.77
N THR A 811 -6.88 -31.56 14.11
CA THR A 811 -7.90 -32.62 14.04
C THR A 811 -8.14 -33.05 12.58
N SER A 812 -8.75 -34.21 12.37
CA SER A 812 -9.11 -34.67 11.05
C SER A 812 -10.08 -33.75 10.30
N ALA A 813 -10.94 -33.01 11.03
CA ALA A 813 -11.85 -32.02 10.45
C ALA A 813 -11.13 -30.72 10.05
N GLN A 814 -10.05 -30.36 10.75
CA GLN A 814 -9.23 -29.20 10.47
C GLN A 814 -8.18 -29.44 9.38
N ARG A 815 -7.95 -30.69 8.97
CA ARG A 815 -6.94 -31.08 8.01
C ARG A 815 -7.55 -31.35 6.62
N SER A 816 -7.08 -30.63 5.62
CA SER A 816 -7.57 -30.81 4.25
C SER A 816 -6.62 -31.67 3.40
N SER A 817 -5.30 -31.50 3.55
CA SER A 817 -4.29 -32.14 2.72
C SER A 817 -2.96 -32.31 3.45
N GLU A 818 -2.11 -33.22 2.95
CA GLU A 818 -0.73 -33.42 3.40
C GLU A 818 0.22 -33.51 2.20
N LEU A 819 1.42 -32.94 2.37
CA LEU A 819 2.52 -33.03 1.41
C LEU A 819 3.81 -33.37 2.15
N ASP A 820 4.44 -34.48 1.77
CA ASP A 820 5.77 -34.86 2.24
C ASP A 820 6.82 -34.47 1.19
N LEU A 821 7.67 -33.50 1.53
CA LEU A 821 8.86 -33.21 0.74
C LEU A 821 9.99 -34.10 1.25
N ILE A 822 10.53 -34.91 0.37
CA ILE A 822 11.58 -35.90 0.69
C ILE A 822 12.88 -35.52 -0.01
N PRO A 823 14.05 -35.84 0.59
CA PRO A 823 15.34 -35.59 -0.05
C PRO A 823 15.43 -36.26 -1.42
N GLY A 824 15.68 -35.42 -2.45
CA GLY A 824 15.85 -35.86 -3.84
C GLY A 824 17.34 -36.04 -4.17
N ARG A 825 17.64 -36.88 -5.14
CA ARG A 825 18.98 -36.95 -5.73
C ARG A 825 19.20 -35.78 -6.70
N PRO A 826 20.45 -35.24 -6.78
CA PRO A 826 20.79 -34.18 -7.73
C PRO A 826 20.49 -34.49 -9.17
#